data_ada55409f7a81f65c703c8fa92ee9d79
#
_entry.id   ada55409f7a81f65c703c8fa92ee9d79
#
_cell.length_a   1.000
_cell.length_b   1.000
_cell.length_c   1.000
_cell.angle_alpha   90.00
_cell.angle_beta   90.00
_cell.angle_gamma   90.00
#
_symmetry.space_group_name_H-M   'P 1'
#
loop_
_entity.id
_entity.type
_entity.pdbx_description
1 polymer ?
#
loop_
_entity_poly.entity_id
_entity_poly.type
_entity_poly.pdbx_seq_one_letter_code
_entity_poly.pdbx_strand_id
1 'polypeptide(L)'
;MKVVALISGGKDSCYSMLQCVAAGHEIVALANLCPETKDELDSYMYQTVGHQGVELYAEAMGLPLFRKPTQGIALLHDKVYTPTPQDEVEDLFQLLEKVKKEISVEAVASGAVLSDYQRLRVENVCSRLGLVSLAYLWRRDQSELLQEMIDCNVKAIIIKVAALGLDPVKHLGMQLGEIQPHLLKMKEKYGLNVCGEGGEYETFTLDCPLFTKSVVIDDYETVIHSNDAIAPVGYLNFKQMRLVNKPVSVQFSLYYLYKCICYHVFVSPTPHPPPFLGIFGNSSGWTWFSNIVGTHEDIGTATKIALDKLCALLNDHLLCPSDLVAITLYVREMSEYANINKAYLDILNHPNPPVRICVEMLFAKETPILIEALAYKLPEGSQTPKRHTMHVQSISHWAPANIGPYSQAVRVKDTMYIAGQIALVPGTMVLIDGGIRRQARLALRHVGRLIQAMDPESRLRDVVQGVCYVTNVAHILAAKVEWERKTNNAIIDYVVVQRLPRDASVEWHLWAHRGNSRFDYEETGCSINDYRISIRRRWNYENTVATVVCYVSTGSSVSNPGVSKSSTSESNLLPISEEDLEKIIRYAIGKLLQGDQTPTDSVLSLRIFYRIDKSLELAQILEVVSQIKEYKISSSVIPVCHLHHPNTFLSIIVIKHD
;
A
#
# COMPACT_ATOMS: atom_id res chain seq x y z
N MET A 1 -15.39 -9.72 13.17
CA MET A 1 -14.63 -11.00 13.08
C MET A 1 -14.42 -11.55 14.48
N LYS A 2 -14.37 -12.89 14.60
CA LYS A 2 -13.94 -13.59 15.80
C LYS A 2 -12.41 -13.65 15.83
N VAL A 3 -11.80 -13.14 16.90
CA VAL A 3 -10.37 -12.87 16.97
C VAL A 3 -9.73 -13.70 18.10
N VAL A 4 -8.59 -14.35 17.81
CA VAL A 4 -7.68 -14.80 18.83
C VAL A 4 -6.61 -13.73 19.05
N ALA A 5 -6.38 -13.32 20.30
CA ALA A 5 -5.37 -12.32 20.64
C ALA A 5 -4.06 -12.99 21.08
N LEU A 6 -2.95 -12.62 20.44
CA LEU A 6 -1.60 -12.95 20.90
C LEU A 6 -1.29 -12.04 22.08
N ILE A 7 -1.10 -12.63 23.26
CA ILE A 7 -0.83 -11.90 24.49
C ILE A 7 0.53 -12.23 25.08
N SER A 8 1.26 -11.20 25.50
CA SER A 8 2.51 -11.31 26.25
C SER A 8 2.36 -10.92 27.73
N GLY A 9 1.23 -10.32 28.08
CA GLY A 9 1.01 -9.69 29.37
C GLY A 9 1.32 -8.19 29.41
N GLY A 10 1.99 -7.67 28.38
CA GLY A 10 2.35 -6.26 28.26
C GLY A 10 1.21 -5.35 27.78
N LYS A 11 1.41 -4.03 27.95
CA LYS A 11 0.49 -2.97 27.57
C LYS A 11 0.04 -3.03 26.10
N ASP A 12 0.95 -3.38 25.20
CA ASP A 12 0.70 -3.34 23.74
C ASP A 12 -0.27 -4.45 23.32
N SER A 13 -0.11 -5.66 23.84
CA SER A 13 -1.04 -6.76 23.58
C SER A 13 -2.43 -6.47 24.14
N CYS A 14 -2.54 -5.90 25.34
CA CYS A 14 -3.81 -5.51 25.95
C CYS A 14 -4.49 -4.35 25.17
N TYR A 15 -3.71 -3.34 24.77
CA TYR A 15 -4.26 -2.21 24.00
C TYR A 15 -4.64 -2.63 22.57
N SER A 16 -3.93 -3.57 21.94
CA SER A 16 -4.32 -4.15 20.67
C SER A 16 -5.69 -4.84 20.74
N MET A 17 -5.99 -5.55 21.83
CA MET A 17 -7.32 -6.13 22.06
C MET A 17 -8.40 -5.05 22.18
N LEU A 18 -8.14 -3.95 22.90
CA LEU A 18 -9.07 -2.80 22.98
C LEU A 18 -9.36 -2.20 21.62
N GLN A 19 -8.34 -2.06 20.75
CA GLN A 19 -8.51 -1.57 19.40
C GLN A 19 -9.33 -2.54 18.53
N CYS A 20 -9.18 -3.86 18.70
CA CYS A 20 -10.01 -4.86 18.03
C CYS A 20 -11.49 -4.70 18.42
N VAL A 21 -11.78 -4.58 19.70
CA VAL A 21 -13.17 -4.38 20.18
C VAL A 21 -13.75 -3.06 19.69
N ALA A 22 -12.96 -1.96 19.73
CA ALA A 22 -13.37 -0.66 19.19
C ALA A 22 -13.64 -0.70 17.67
N ALA A 23 -12.97 -1.59 16.93
CA ALA A 23 -13.21 -1.84 15.51
C ALA A 23 -14.41 -2.81 15.25
N GLY A 24 -15.15 -3.22 16.28
CA GLY A 24 -16.31 -4.08 16.16
C GLY A 24 -15.96 -5.57 16.02
N HIS A 25 -14.77 -6.00 16.47
CA HIS A 25 -14.39 -7.40 16.52
C HIS A 25 -14.66 -7.99 17.91
N GLU A 26 -14.81 -9.31 17.97
CA GLU A 26 -15.05 -10.07 19.19
C GLU A 26 -13.78 -10.87 19.53
N ILE A 27 -13.18 -10.64 20.70
CA ILE A 27 -12.09 -11.48 21.20
C ILE A 27 -12.70 -12.76 21.76
N VAL A 28 -12.40 -13.91 21.16
CA VAL A 28 -12.98 -15.21 21.54
C VAL A 28 -11.96 -16.15 22.18
N ALA A 29 -10.67 -15.87 22.07
CA ALA A 29 -9.61 -16.66 22.67
C ALA A 29 -8.35 -15.81 22.88
N LEU A 30 -7.51 -16.25 23.82
CA LEU A 30 -6.18 -15.75 24.08
C LEU A 30 -5.15 -16.82 23.67
N ALA A 31 -4.01 -16.39 23.11
CA ALA A 31 -2.93 -17.30 22.75
C ALA A 31 -1.58 -16.72 23.22
N ASN A 32 -0.74 -17.58 23.81
CA ASN A 32 0.54 -17.18 24.37
C ASN A 32 1.62 -18.24 24.10
N LEU A 33 2.75 -17.82 23.57
CA LEU A 33 3.98 -18.59 23.59
C LEU A 33 4.73 -18.27 24.87
N CYS A 34 5.24 -19.29 25.57
CA CYS A 34 5.92 -19.14 26.84
C CYS A 34 7.26 -19.88 26.83
N PRO A 35 8.26 -19.46 27.63
CA PRO A 35 9.51 -20.19 27.75
C PRO A 35 9.29 -21.59 28.38
N GLU A 36 10.09 -22.58 27.98
CA GLU A 36 10.07 -23.94 28.61
C GLU A 36 10.64 -23.95 30.02
N THR A 37 11.63 -23.09 30.26
CA THR A 37 12.31 -22.97 31.56
C THR A 37 11.86 -21.72 32.30
N LYS A 38 12.14 -21.66 33.60
CA LYS A 38 11.82 -20.47 34.43
C LYS A 38 12.74 -19.27 34.14
N ASP A 39 13.81 -19.49 33.40
CA ASP A 39 14.78 -18.45 33.10
C ASP A 39 14.34 -17.62 31.90
N GLU A 40 14.76 -16.35 31.88
CA GLU A 40 14.49 -15.40 30.81
C GLU A 40 15.16 -15.88 29.51
N LEU A 41 14.36 -16.07 28.43
CA LEU A 41 14.86 -16.37 27.10
C LEU A 41 14.90 -15.10 26.28
N ASP A 42 15.98 -14.85 25.58
CA ASP A 42 16.04 -13.80 24.56
C ASP A 42 15.23 -14.22 23.32
N SER A 43 14.06 -13.65 23.15
CA SER A 43 13.25 -13.83 21.95
C SER A 43 13.04 -12.49 21.24
N TYR A 44 13.18 -12.51 19.91
CA TYR A 44 12.86 -11.34 19.06
C TYR A 44 11.36 -11.16 18.86
N MET A 45 10.55 -12.19 19.14
CA MET A 45 9.10 -12.18 18.90
C MET A 45 8.28 -11.96 20.16
N TYR A 46 8.73 -12.46 21.32
CA TYR A 46 7.87 -12.60 22.48
C TYR A 46 8.53 -12.06 23.75
N GLN A 47 7.73 -11.36 24.56
CA GLN A 47 8.12 -10.99 25.91
C GLN A 47 8.13 -12.25 26.81
N THR A 48 9.19 -12.43 27.56
CA THR A 48 9.36 -13.60 28.44
C THR A 48 9.19 -13.26 29.91
N VAL A 49 9.48 -12.02 30.32
CA VAL A 49 9.29 -11.57 31.71
C VAL A 49 7.80 -11.41 32.02
N GLY A 50 7.37 -11.88 33.19
CA GLY A 50 5.96 -11.77 33.63
C GLY A 50 5.03 -12.84 33.05
N HIS A 51 5.56 -13.83 32.31
CA HIS A 51 4.73 -14.87 31.66
C HIS A 51 3.91 -15.70 32.68
N GLN A 52 4.32 -15.75 33.96
CA GLN A 52 3.60 -16.47 35.02
C GLN A 52 2.21 -15.84 35.26
N GLY A 53 2.08 -14.52 35.06
CA GLY A 53 0.83 -13.79 35.30
C GLY A 53 -0.17 -13.88 34.12
N VAL A 54 0.23 -14.38 32.96
CA VAL A 54 -0.63 -14.43 31.77
C VAL A 54 -1.83 -15.36 31.97
N GLU A 55 -1.71 -16.39 32.82
CA GLU A 55 -2.84 -17.30 33.14
C GLU A 55 -4.00 -16.56 33.82
N LEU A 56 -3.71 -15.55 34.62
CA LEU A 56 -4.72 -14.73 35.27
C LEU A 56 -5.58 -13.93 34.27
N TYR A 57 -5.07 -13.66 33.08
CA TYR A 57 -5.82 -12.93 32.06
C TYR A 57 -7.00 -13.73 31.51
N ALA A 58 -6.84 -15.06 31.40
CA ALA A 58 -7.93 -15.95 31.01
C ALA A 58 -9.13 -15.80 31.95
N GLU A 59 -8.86 -15.85 33.26
CA GLU A 59 -9.90 -15.68 34.28
C GLU A 59 -10.41 -14.22 34.37
N ALA A 60 -9.50 -13.23 34.25
CA ALA A 60 -9.86 -11.82 34.28
C ALA A 60 -10.79 -11.41 33.12
N MET A 61 -10.67 -12.08 31.96
CA MET A 61 -11.50 -11.82 30.78
C MET A 61 -12.62 -12.86 30.59
N GLY A 62 -12.58 -14.00 31.28
CA GLY A 62 -13.51 -15.10 31.06
C GLY A 62 -13.34 -15.76 29.70
N LEU A 63 -12.12 -15.80 29.16
CA LEU A 63 -11.81 -16.32 27.83
C LEU A 63 -10.87 -17.53 27.91
N PRO A 64 -10.97 -18.51 26.97
CA PRO A 64 -10.02 -19.61 26.89
C PRO A 64 -8.63 -19.10 26.53
N LEU A 65 -7.61 -19.66 27.20
CA LEU A 65 -6.20 -19.37 26.94
C LEU A 65 -5.51 -20.61 26.38
N PHE A 66 -4.91 -20.45 25.22
CA PHE A 66 -4.06 -21.45 24.59
C PHE A 66 -2.59 -21.09 24.84
N ARG A 67 -1.87 -21.97 25.52
CA ARG A 67 -0.42 -21.80 25.76
C ARG A 67 0.39 -22.92 25.10
N LYS A 68 1.54 -22.55 24.57
CA LYS A 68 2.52 -23.49 24.04
C LYS A 68 3.92 -23.06 24.45
N PRO A 69 4.74 -23.97 25.01
CA PRO A 69 6.17 -23.72 25.21
C PRO A 69 6.87 -23.47 23.86
N THR A 70 7.74 -22.48 23.81
CA THR A 70 8.61 -22.20 22.67
C THR A 70 9.77 -23.17 22.67
N GLN A 71 9.89 -23.97 21.62
CA GLN A 71 11.00 -24.95 21.44
C GLN A 71 11.98 -24.47 20.36
N GLY A 72 11.52 -23.61 19.47
CA GLY A 72 12.34 -23.01 18.43
C GLY A 72 13.16 -21.82 18.93
N ILE A 73 14.13 -21.44 18.11
CA ILE A 73 14.93 -20.23 18.27
C ILE A 73 14.77 -19.37 17.02
N ALA A 74 15.10 -18.07 17.10
CA ALA A 74 15.08 -17.18 15.94
C ALA A 74 16.22 -17.55 14.97
N LEU A 75 15.94 -18.36 13.96
CA LEU A 75 16.92 -18.83 12.96
C LEU A 75 17.04 -17.87 11.78
N LEU A 76 15.92 -17.32 11.31
CA LEU A 76 15.88 -16.42 10.17
C LEU A 76 15.61 -14.98 10.63
N HIS A 77 16.52 -14.06 10.29
CA HIS A 77 16.40 -12.63 10.63
C HIS A 77 15.97 -11.75 9.44
N ASP A 78 15.93 -12.33 8.23
CA ASP A 78 15.56 -11.60 7.01
C ASP A 78 14.09 -11.17 7.00
N LYS A 79 13.78 -10.15 6.16
CA LYS A 79 12.40 -9.66 5.98
C LYS A 79 11.47 -10.70 5.35
N VAL A 80 12.01 -11.64 4.57
CA VAL A 80 11.25 -12.74 3.98
C VAL A 80 11.42 -13.97 4.85
N TYR A 81 10.32 -14.44 5.43
CA TYR A 81 10.30 -15.67 6.21
C TYR A 81 9.84 -16.85 5.35
N THR A 82 10.60 -17.92 5.35
CA THR A 82 10.22 -19.23 4.80
C THR A 82 10.06 -20.23 5.94
N PRO A 83 9.04 -21.12 5.91
CA PRO A 83 8.85 -22.12 6.96
C PRO A 83 10.12 -22.93 7.19
N THR A 84 10.69 -22.82 8.40
CA THR A 84 11.96 -23.44 8.77
C THR A 84 11.76 -24.29 10.02
N PRO A 85 12.06 -25.60 9.99
CA PRO A 85 11.98 -26.44 11.15
C PRO A 85 12.85 -25.90 12.30
N GLN A 86 12.32 -25.94 13.52
CA GLN A 86 12.97 -25.42 14.74
C GLN A 86 13.08 -23.88 14.82
N ASP A 87 12.45 -23.13 13.93
CA ASP A 87 12.28 -21.69 14.10
C ASP A 87 11.08 -21.41 15.01
N GLU A 88 11.18 -20.39 15.90
CA GLU A 88 10.11 -19.99 16.84
C GLU A 88 8.78 -19.64 16.16
N VAL A 89 8.80 -19.29 14.87
CA VAL A 89 7.60 -19.00 14.06
C VAL A 89 6.77 -20.26 13.81
N GLU A 90 7.39 -21.42 13.73
CA GLU A 90 6.66 -22.68 13.56
C GLU A 90 5.94 -23.09 14.87
N ASP A 91 6.45 -22.67 16.04
CA ASP A 91 5.71 -22.82 17.31
C ASP A 91 4.44 -21.97 17.31
N LEU A 92 4.51 -20.73 16.79
CA LEU A 92 3.33 -19.88 16.59
C LEU A 92 2.33 -20.52 15.62
N PHE A 93 2.82 -21.09 14.51
CA PHE A 93 1.96 -21.78 13.56
C PHE A 93 1.20 -22.93 14.21
N GLN A 94 1.88 -23.78 14.96
CA GLN A 94 1.25 -24.91 15.66
C GLN A 94 0.24 -24.44 16.72
N LEU A 95 0.56 -23.39 17.47
CA LEU A 95 -0.34 -22.80 18.45
C LEU A 95 -1.64 -22.29 17.78
N LEU A 96 -1.52 -21.49 16.74
CA LEU A 96 -2.68 -20.92 16.05
C LEU A 96 -3.48 -21.96 15.24
N GLU A 97 -2.81 -22.99 14.71
CA GLU A 97 -3.49 -24.14 14.09
C GLU A 97 -4.35 -24.89 15.12
N LYS A 98 -3.83 -25.10 16.35
CA LYS A 98 -4.60 -25.68 17.44
C LYS A 98 -5.82 -24.84 17.79
N VAL A 99 -5.63 -23.52 17.98
CA VAL A 99 -6.74 -22.59 18.25
C VAL A 99 -7.80 -22.69 17.17
N LYS A 100 -7.41 -22.65 15.89
CA LYS A 100 -8.35 -22.73 14.75
C LYS A 100 -9.11 -24.06 14.68
N LYS A 101 -8.50 -25.16 15.12
CA LYS A 101 -9.18 -26.48 15.18
C LYS A 101 -10.20 -26.57 16.31
N GLU A 102 -9.97 -25.89 17.43
CA GLU A 102 -10.81 -25.98 18.63
C GLU A 102 -11.87 -24.88 18.69
N ILE A 103 -11.57 -23.69 18.15
CA ILE A 103 -12.44 -22.51 18.17
C ILE A 103 -12.55 -21.92 16.75
N SER A 104 -13.78 -21.53 16.38
CA SER A 104 -13.99 -20.78 15.12
C SER A 104 -13.41 -19.39 15.24
N VAL A 105 -12.21 -19.17 14.70
CA VAL A 105 -11.54 -17.87 14.62
C VAL A 105 -11.34 -17.45 13.17
N GLU A 106 -11.41 -16.14 12.91
CA GLU A 106 -11.27 -15.53 11.58
C GLU A 106 -10.02 -14.65 11.50
N ALA A 107 -9.52 -14.15 12.66
CA ALA A 107 -8.41 -13.21 12.70
C ALA A 107 -7.53 -13.41 13.94
N VAL A 108 -6.30 -12.89 13.85
CA VAL A 108 -5.29 -12.87 14.90
C VAL A 108 -4.91 -11.43 15.20
N ALA A 109 -5.00 -11.01 16.48
CA ALA A 109 -4.54 -9.71 16.93
C ALA A 109 -3.11 -9.79 17.46
N SER A 110 -2.25 -8.85 17.05
CA SER A 110 -0.88 -8.71 17.55
C SER A 110 -0.61 -7.30 18.06
N GLY A 111 0.27 -7.17 19.06
CA GLY A 111 0.67 -5.90 19.68
C GLY A 111 1.87 -5.22 19.01
N ALA A 112 2.34 -5.67 17.85
CA ALA A 112 3.50 -5.09 17.18
C ALA A 112 3.30 -3.60 16.85
N VAL A 113 4.25 -2.74 17.27
CA VAL A 113 4.22 -1.29 17.03
C VAL A 113 5.20 -0.88 15.93
N LEU A 114 6.49 -1.23 16.02
CA LEU A 114 7.50 -0.89 15.01
C LEU A 114 8.19 -2.12 14.39
N SER A 115 8.10 -3.28 15.02
CA SER A 115 8.81 -4.47 14.58
C SER A 115 8.22 -5.05 13.29
N ASP A 116 8.88 -4.78 12.16
CA ASP A 116 8.60 -5.48 10.91
C ASP A 116 8.86 -6.99 11.04
N TYR A 117 9.82 -7.38 11.89
CA TYR A 117 10.14 -8.79 12.16
C TYR A 117 8.93 -9.54 12.70
N GLN A 118 8.31 -9.03 13.78
CA GLN A 118 7.11 -9.63 14.38
C GLN A 118 5.93 -9.62 13.42
N ARG A 119 5.63 -8.48 12.80
CA ARG A 119 4.49 -8.33 11.90
C ARG A 119 4.54 -9.32 10.73
N LEU A 120 5.65 -9.38 10.01
CA LEU A 120 5.79 -10.24 8.82
C LEU A 120 5.67 -11.73 9.16
N ARG A 121 6.14 -12.15 10.34
CA ARG A 121 6.03 -13.53 10.79
C ARG A 121 4.61 -13.90 11.17
N VAL A 122 3.91 -13.03 11.90
CA VAL A 122 2.48 -13.22 12.19
C VAL A 122 1.66 -13.22 10.88
N GLU A 123 1.94 -12.32 9.94
CA GLU A 123 1.28 -12.31 8.62
C GLU A 123 1.53 -13.60 7.84
N ASN A 124 2.75 -14.14 7.85
CA ASN A 124 3.09 -15.41 7.20
C ASN A 124 2.26 -16.57 7.79
N VAL A 125 2.23 -16.68 9.11
CA VAL A 125 1.45 -17.72 9.79
C VAL A 125 -0.05 -17.55 9.51
N CYS A 126 -0.58 -16.34 9.59
CA CYS A 126 -1.98 -16.04 9.29
C CYS A 126 -2.33 -16.41 7.85
N SER A 127 -1.49 -16.07 6.90
CA SER A 127 -1.69 -16.41 5.47
C SER A 127 -1.77 -17.93 5.27
N ARG A 128 -0.86 -18.68 5.87
CA ARG A 128 -0.82 -20.16 5.80
C ARG A 128 -2.06 -20.81 6.42
N LEU A 129 -2.62 -20.20 7.46
CA LEU A 129 -3.80 -20.67 8.15
C LEU A 129 -5.12 -20.08 7.60
N GLY A 130 -5.07 -19.19 6.61
CA GLY A 130 -6.26 -18.51 6.09
C GLY A 130 -6.94 -17.62 7.15
N LEU A 131 -6.14 -16.93 7.99
CA LEU A 131 -6.59 -15.99 9.01
C LEU A 131 -6.21 -14.55 8.64
N VAL A 132 -6.98 -13.57 9.11
CA VAL A 132 -6.66 -12.15 8.94
C VAL A 132 -5.72 -11.70 10.06
N SER A 133 -4.60 -11.06 9.72
CA SER A 133 -3.71 -10.44 10.72
C SER A 133 -4.20 -9.03 11.07
N LEU A 134 -4.37 -8.75 12.37
CA LEU A 134 -4.75 -7.45 12.92
C LEU A 134 -3.58 -6.86 13.70
N ALA A 135 -3.01 -5.75 13.23
CA ALA A 135 -1.86 -5.05 13.82
C ALA A 135 -2.19 -3.56 13.98
N TYR A 136 -3.21 -3.23 14.81
CA TYR A 136 -3.76 -1.88 14.92
C TYR A 136 -2.77 -0.86 15.46
N LEU A 137 -1.71 -1.28 16.17
CA LEU A 137 -0.70 -0.41 16.75
C LEU A 137 0.45 -0.10 15.78
N TRP A 138 0.56 -0.85 14.70
CA TRP A 138 1.70 -0.76 13.80
C TRP A 138 1.88 0.62 13.17
N ARG A 139 3.11 1.15 13.29
CA ARG A 139 3.53 2.48 12.85
C ARG A 139 2.71 3.66 13.41
N ARG A 140 2.11 3.49 14.60
CA ARG A 140 1.54 4.60 15.35
C ARG A 140 2.67 5.46 15.94
N ASP A 141 2.45 6.78 16.09
CA ASP A 141 3.37 7.61 16.88
C ASP A 141 3.39 7.10 18.32
N GLN A 142 4.58 6.80 18.84
CA GLN A 142 4.72 6.14 20.13
C GLN A 142 4.30 7.05 21.31
N SER A 143 4.51 8.36 21.21
CA SER A 143 4.14 9.29 22.30
C SER A 143 2.63 9.45 22.39
N GLU A 144 1.95 9.57 21.22
CA GLU A 144 0.49 9.57 21.14
C GLU A 144 -0.09 8.22 21.61
N LEU A 145 0.52 7.12 21.19
CA LEU A 145 0.08 5.78 21.53
C LEU A 145 0.17 5.50 23.04
N LEU A 146 1.27 5.89 23.68
CA LEU A 146 1.43 5.75 25.13
C LEU A 146 0.40 6.60 25.88
N GLN A 147 0.13 7.84 25.44
CA GLN A 147 -0.90 8.68 26.03
C GLN A 147 -2.30 8.07 25.88
N GLU A 148 -2.64 7.55 24.69
CA GLU A 148 -3.92 6.86 24.47
C GLU A 148 -4.09 5.63 25.35
N MET A 149 -3.04 4.83 25.58
CA MET A 149 -3.09 3.70 26.50
C MET A 149 -3.46 4.15 27.93
N ILE A 150 -2.85 5.23 28.40
CA ILE A 150 -3.12 5.82 29.71
C ILE A 150 -4.56 6.34 29.77
N ASP A 151 -5.00 7.10 28.77
CA ASP A 151 -6.34 7.68 28.68
C ASP A 151 -7.44 6.59 28.57
N CYS A 152 -7.11 5.46 27.94
CA CYS A 152 -7.98 4.27 27.87
C CYS A 152 -7.93 3.39 29.14
N ASN A 153 -7.34 3.87 30.24
CA ASN A 153 -7.23 3.16 31.51
C ASN A 153 -6.54 1.78 31.40
N VAL A 154 -5.51 1.67 30.57
CA VAL A 154 -4.59 0.53 30.59
C VAL A 154 -3.62 0.75 31.76
N LYS A 155 -3.87 0.09 32.87
CA LYS A 155 -3.01 0.14 34.05
C LYS A 155 -1.95 -0.94 33.97
N ALA A 156 -0.79 -0.57 33.49
CA ALA A 156 0.37 -1.45 33.42
C ALA A 156 1.53 -0.85 34.20
N ILE A 157 2.38 -1.72 34.75
CA ILE A 157 3.60 -1.36 35.47
C ILE A 157 4.83 -1.78 34.68
N ILE A 158 5.95 -1.10 34.91
CA ILE A 158 7.26 -1.46 34.37
C ILE A 158 7.76 -2.70 35.12
N ILE A 159 8.07 -3.76 34.40
CA ILE A 159 8.56 -5.02 34.97
C ILE A 159 9.99 -5.37 34.58
N LYS A 160 10.55 -4.74 33.57
CA LYS A 160 11.94 -4.85 33.14
C LYS A 160 12.43 -3.51 32.66
N VAL A 161 13.66 -3.15 32.93
CA VAL A 161 14.38 -2.02 32.37
C VAL A 161 15.76 -2.49 31.87
N ALA A 162 16.17 -1.98 30.68
CA ALA A 162 17.40 -2.37 30.01
C ALA A 162 17.94 -1.25 29.09
N ALA A 163 17.84 0.01 29.48
CA ALA A 163 18.28 1.13 28.64
C ALA A 163 18.90 2.29 29.42
N LEU A 164 19.72 3.05 28.72
CA LEU A 164 20.29 4.30 29.23
C LEU A 164 19.18 5.26 29.74
N GLY A 165 19.33 5.69 30.98
CA GLY A 165 18.38 6.59 31.64
C GLY A 165 17.23 5.88 32.36
N LEU A 166 17.15 4.55 32.31
CA LEU A 166 16.27 3.75 33.13
C LEU A 166 17.07 3.03 34.24
N ASP A 167 16.52 3.04 35.45
CA ASP A 167 17.17 2.55 36.67
C ASP A 167 16.25 1.52 37.35
N PRO A 168 16.68 0.28 37.53
CA PRO A 168 15.86 -0.75 38.16
C PRO A 168 15.31 -0.39 39.53
N VAL A 169 16.09 0.32 40.34
CA VAL A 169 15.66 0.70 41.70
C VAL A 169 14.59 1.76 41.73
N LYS A 170 14.57 2.62 40.69
CA LYS A 170 13.63 3.77 40.63
C LYS A 170 12.39 3.51 39.78
N HIS A 171 12.55 2.74 38.70
CA HIS A 171 11.52 2.69 37.66
C HIS A 171 10.76 1.37 37.62
N LEU A 172 11.30 0.26 38.15
CA LEU A 172 10.52 -0.97 38.29
C LEU A 172 9.33 -0.78 39.21
N GLY A 173 8.18 -1.31 38.82
CA GLY A 173 6.91 -1.17 39.53
C GLY A 173 6.15 0.14 39.28
N MET A 174 6.75 1.15 38.62
CA MET A 174 6.04 2.38 38.29
C MET A 174 4.93 2.13 37.25
N GLN A 175 3.80 2.81 37.42
CA GLN A 175 2.71 2.79 36.45
C GLN A 175 3.05 3.63 35.20
N LEU A 176 2.42 3.30 34.06
CA LEU A 176 2.64 4.03 32.79
C LEU A 176 2.48 5.54 32.92
N GLY A 177 1.44 6.02 33.59
CA GLY A 177 1.20 7.44 33.79
C GLY A 177 2.24 8.14 34.67
N GLU A 178 2.86 7.41 35.60
CA GLU A 178 3.90 7.93 36.49
C GLU A 178 5.24 8.05 35.79
N ILE A 179 5.60 7.07 34.95
CA ILE A 179 6.89 7.05 34.24
C ILE A 179 6.89 7.84 32.95
N GLN A 180 5.73 8.09 32.33
CA GLN A 180 5.60 8.74 31.02
C GLN A 180 6.40 10.06 30.88
N PRO A 181 6.36 11.02 31.85
CA PRO A 181 7.16 12.25 31.72
C PRO A 181 8.66 11.98 31.62
N HIS A 182 9.13 10.95 32.32
CA HIS A 182 10.54 10.53 32.28
C HIS A 182 10.89 9.89 30.92
N LEU A 183 10.04 9.03 30.38
CA LEU A 183 10.23 8.41 29.07
C LEU A 183 10.29 9.45 27.95
N LEU A 184 9.39 10.44 27.97
CA LEU A 184 9.40 11.56 27.00
C LEU A 184 10.70 12.37 27.09
N LYS A 185 11.21 12.64 28.29
CA LYS A 185 12.49 13.32 28.50
C LYS A 185 13.68 12.46 27.98
N MET A 186 13.63 11.14 28.14
CA MET A 186 14.66 10.23 27.62
C MET A 186 14.60 10.13 26.09
N LYS A 187 13.41 10.18 25.50
CA LYS A 187 13.25 10.29 24.04
C LYS A 187 13.94 11.56 23.50
N GLU A 188 13.73 12.71 24.11
CA GLU A 188 14.35 13.98 23.69
C GLU A 188 15.89 13.95 23.83
N LYS A 189 16.40 13.33 24.91
CA LYS A 189 17.85 13.32 25.19
C LYS A 189 18.61 12.25 24.43
N TYR A 190 18.06 11.07 24.32
CA TYR A 190 18.79 9.85 23.91
C TYR A 190 18.10 9.09 22.77
N GLY A 191 16.94 9.56 22.29
CA GLY A 191 16.18 8.89 21.23
C GLY A 191 15.49 7.60 21.70
N LEU A 192 15.21 7.45 23.02
CA LEU A 192 14.55 6.28 23.58
C LEU A 192 13.18 6.05 22.96
N ASN A 193 12.85 4.81 22.63
CA ASN A 193 11.53 4.42 22.16
C ASN A 193 10.52 4.46 23.33
N VAL A 194 9.59 5.42 23.29
CA VAL A 194 8.69 5.71 24.41
C VAL A 194 7.76 4.54 24.75
N CYS A 195 7.48 3.66 23.78
CA CYS A 195 6.72 2.42 24.00
C CYS A 195 7.60 1.19 24.33
N GLY A 196 8.93 1.33 24.41
CA GLY A 196 9.83 0.22 24.72
C GLY A 196 10.15 -0.70 23.54
N GLU A 197 9.93 -0.24 22.30
CA GLU A 197 10.07 -1.06 21.07
C GLU A 197 11.51 -1.48 20.73
N GLY A 198 12.50 -0.91 21.38
CA GLY A 198 13.92 -1.31 21.27
C GLY A 198 14.38 -2.23 22.42
N GLY A 199 13.46 -2.74 23.22
CA GLY A 199 13.78 -3.54 24.41
C GLY A 199 14.19 -2.70 25.63
N GLU A 200 13.93 -1.38 25.59
CA GLU A 200 14.31 -0.46 26.67
C GLU A 200 13.64 -0.80 27.98
N TYR A 201 12.40 -1.26 27.92
CA TYR A 201 11.63 -1.72 29.07
C TYR A 201 10.51 -2.66 28.65
N GLU A 202 10.03 -3.48 29.59
CA GLU A 202 8.86 -4.32 29.43
C GLU A 202 7.81 -4.00 30.52
N THR A 203 6.55 -4.34 30.23
CA THR A 203 5.41 -4.00 31.09
C THR A 203 4.55 -5.21 31.40
N PHE A 204 3.82 -5.16 32.52
CA PHE A 204 2.76 -6.10 32.85
C PHE A 204 1.47 -5.34 33.17
N THR A 205 0.36 -5.73 32.52
CA THR A 205 -0.93 -5.06 32.67
C THR A 205 -1.70 -5.64 33.85
N LEU A 206 -1.97 -4.79 34.82
CA LEU A 206 -2.73 -5.14 36.03
C LEU A 206 -4.22 -5.00 35.81
N ASP A 207 -4.62 -4.06 34.94
CA ASP A 207 -6.03 -3.76 34.68
C ASP A 207 -6.21 -3.08 33.32
N CYS A 208 -7.31 -3.41 32.64
CA CYS A 208 -7.77 -2.69 31.46
C CYS A 208 -9.30 -2.81 31.32
N PRO A 209 -9.97 -2.02 30.45
CA PRO A 209 -11.42 -2.06 30.26
C PRO A 209 -12.01 -3.43 29.91
N LEU A 210 -11.24 -4.33 29.31
CA LEU A 210 -11.68 -5.67 28.94
C LEU A 210 -11.66 -6.68 30.11
N PHE A 211 -10.94 -6.35 31.19
CA PHE A 211 -10.87 -7.22 32.36
C PHE A 211 -12.12 -7.03 33.24
N THR A 212 -12.72 -8.12 33.69
CA THR A 212 -13.80 -8.13 34.70
C THR A 212 -13.23 -8.13 36.13
N LYS A 213 -11.97 -8.58 36.28
CA LYS A 213 -11.21 -8.61 37.53
C LYS A 213 -9.85 -7.96 37.31
N SER A 214 -9.32 -7.26 38.30
CA SER A 214 -7.97 -6.67 38.25
C SER A 214 -6.96 -7.64 38.84
N VAL A 215 -5.74 -7.65 38.29
CA VAL A 215 -4.60 -8.40 38.85
C VAL A 215 -3.96 -7.57 39.96
N VAL A 216 -3.72 -8.19 41.10
CA VAL A 216 -2.98 -7.61 42.23
C VAL A 216 -1.73 -8.48 42.47
N ILE A 217 -0.58 -7.84 42.56
CA ILE A 217 0.69 -8.47 42.91
C ILE A 217 0.88 -8.31 44.39
N ASP A 218 0.84 -9.40 45.13
CA ASP A 218 0.99 -9.39 46.59
C ASP A 218 2.46 -9.54 47.02
N ASP A 219 3.29 -10.22 46.20
CA ASP A 219 4.72 -10.40 46.48
C ASP A 219 5.54 -10.53 45.20
N TYR A 220 6.71 -9.91 45.17
CA TYR A 220 7.66 -9.96 44.07
C TYR A 220 9.09 -9.75 44.55
N GLU A 221 10.04 -10.23 43.78
CA GLU A 221 11.48 -10.03 43.97
C GLU A 221 12.05 -9.17 42.83
N THR A 222 12.88 -8.19 43.17
CA THR A 222 13.64 -7.42 42.18
C THR A 222 14.96 -8.14 41.89
N VAL A 223 15.14 -8.55 40.66
CA VAL A 223 16.37 -9.21 40.19
C VAL A 223 17.20 -8.21 39.40
N ILE A 224 18.43 -7.96 39.83
CA ILE A 224 19.40 -7.15 39.09
C ILE A 224 20.25 -8.09 38.25
N HIS A 225 20.03 -8.09 36.93
CA HIS A 225 20.76 -8.93 35.98
C HIS A 225 22.13 -8.34 35.64
N SER A 226 22.22 -7.03 35.49
CA SER A 226 23.44 -6.29 35.21
C SER A 226 23.44 -4.97 35.98
N ASN A 227 24.52 -4.68 36.69
CA ASN A 227 24.71 -3.42 37.39
C ASN A 227 25.66 -2.50 36.62
N ASP A 228 25.45 -2.38 35.28
CA ASP A 228 26.21 -1.48 34.44
C ASP A 228 25.92 -0.02 34.81
N ALA A 229 26.95 0.80 34.87
CA ALA A 229 26.83 2.20 35.30
C ALA A 229 26.07 3.09 34.27
N ILE A 230 25.91 2.63 33.03
CA ILE A 230 25.29 3.37 31.93
C ILE A 230 23.87 2.85 31.67
N ALA A 231 23.71 1.55 31.54
CA ALA A 231 22.45 0.88 31.22
C ALA A 231 22.25 -0.37 32.12
N PRO A 232 21.91 -0.17 33.39
CA PRO A 232 21.64 -1.29 34.29
C PRO A 232 20.41 -2.06 33.83
N VAL A 233 20.45 -3.40 33.96
CA VAL A 233 19.37 -4.31 33.61
C VAL A 233 18.78 -4.92 34.85
N GLY A 234 17.49 -4.84 35.03
CA GLY A 234 16.78 -5.52 36.11
C GLY A 234 15.31 -5.75 35.81
N TYR A 235 14.71 -6.69 36.50
CA TYR A 235 13.31 -7.07 36.30
C TYR A 235 12.63 -7.51 37.60
N LEU A 236 11.28 -7.54 37.56
CA LEU A 236 10.44 -8.05 38.65
C LEU A 236 10.13 -9.53 38.43
N ASN A 237 10.42 -10.36 39.39
CA ASN A 237 10.03 -11.76 39.45
C ASN A 237 8.83 -11.90 40.39
N PHE A 238 7.64 -12.15 39.86
CA PHE A 238 6.41 -12.27 40.63
C PHE A 238 6.39 -13.58 41.41
N LYS A 239 6.16 -13.50 42.73
CA LYS A 239 6.05 -14.64 43.65
C LYS A 239 4.58 -14.97 43.93
N GLN A 240 3.76 -13.96 44.14
CA GLN A 240 2.35 -14.17 44.45
C GLN A 240 1.49 -13.09 43.77
N MET A 241 0.46 -13.56 43.06
CA MET A 241 -0.53 -12.72 42.39
C MET A 241 -1.93 -13.27 42.62
N ARG A 242 -2.95 -12.40 42.62
CA ARG A 242 -4.35 -12.79 42.72
C ARG A 242 -5.24 -11.87 41.91
N LEU A 243 -6.47 -12.30 41.68
CA LEU A 243 -7.51 -11.49 41.05
C LEU A 243 -8.46 -10.88 42.08
N VAL A 244 -8.86 -9.63 41.84
CA VAL A 244 -9.83 -8.89 42.63
C VAL A 244 -10.96 -8.42 41.73
N ASN A 245 -12.22 -8.63 42.16
CA ASN A 245 -13.40 -8.19 41.40
C ASN A 245 -13.44 -6.66 41.29
N LYS A 246 -13.78 -6.17 40.11
CA LYS A 246 -14.04 -4.76 39.88
C LYS A 246 -15.44 -4.37 40.30
N PRO A 247 -15.68 -3.16 40.80
CA PRO A 247 -17.02 -2.60 40.96
C PRO A 247 -17.65 -2.44 39.58
N VAL A 248 -18.94 -2.83 39.45
CA VAL A 248 -19.68 -2.77 38.19
C VAL A 248 -19.85 -1.33 37.74
N SER A 249 -19.27 -0.93 36.62
CA SER A 249 -19.49 0.36 35.98
C SER A 249 -19.98 0.20 34.54
N VAL A 250 -20.82 1.16 34.15
CA VAL A 250 -21.75 1.24 33.04
C VAL A 250 -21.10 1.09 31.64
N GLN A 251 -21.81 0.38 30.74
CA GLN A 251 -21.54 0.20 29.31
C GLN A 251 -21.78 1.46 28.49
N PHE A 252 -20.93 1.68 27.47
CA PHE A 252 -21.17 2.66 26.40
C PHE A 252 -21.45 1.99 25.04
N SER A 253 -22.46 2.53 24.33
CA SER A 253 -22.93 2.13 23.02
C SER A 253 -22.63 3.22 21.97
N LEU A 254 -22.30 2.83 20.73
CA LEU A 254 -22.19 3.78 19.61
C LEU A 254 -22.79 3.22 18.32
N TYR A 255 -23.69 4.02 17.73
CA TYR A 255 -24.36 3.88 16.45
C TYR A 255 -24.01 5.07 15.54
N TYR A 256 -23.86 4.93 14.21
CA TYR A 256 -24.66 5.55 13.17
C TYR A 256 -24.16 5.30 11.73
N LEU A 257 -25.13 5.02 10.86
CA LEU A 257 -25.16 4.77 9.42
C LEU A 257 -25.24 6.07 8.57
N TYR A 258 -24.89 6.04 7.28
CA TYR A 258 -25.85 6.23 6.16
C TYR A 258 -25.23 6.04 4.76
N LYS A 259 -26.11 5.67 3.82
CA LYS A 259 -25.89 5.19 2.44
C LYS A 259 -26.45 6.19 1.41
N CYS A 260 -25.86 6.31 0.21
CA CYS A 260 -26.54 6.89 -0.96
C CYS A 260 -26.07 6.39 -2.34
N ILE A 261 -26.95 6.45 -3.32
CA ILE A 261 -27.05 5.73 -4.60
C ILE A 261 -26.60 6.62 -5.78
N CYS A 262 -25.98 6.03 -6.82
CA CYS A 262 -25.64 6.69 -8.09
C CYS A 262 -26.05 5.87 -9.33
N TYR A 263 -26.36 6.60 -10.43
CA TYR A 263 -26.87 6.10 -11.73
C TYR A 263 -25.75 5.89 -12.76
N HIS A 264 -25.93 4.93 -13.67
CA HIS A 264 -25.02 4.59 -14.77
C HIS A 264 -25.57 4.98 -16.15
N VAL A 265 -24.66 5.33 -17.07
CA VAL A 265 -24.92 5.53 -18.50
C VAL A 265 -24.17 4.43 -19.28
N PHE A 266 -24.88 3.76 -20.21
CA PHE A 266 -24.35 2.67 -21.03
C PHE A 266 -23.83 3.20 -22.38
N VAL A 267 -22.63 2.73 -22.80
CA VAL A 267 -22.08 2.88 -24.15
C VAL A 267 -21.64 1.52 -24.67
N SER A 268 -21.93 1.19 -25.93
CA SER A 268 -21.62 -0.10 -26.53
C SER A 268 -20.15 -0.19 -26.99
N PRO A 269 -19.45 -1.31 -26.74
CA PRO A 269 -18.03 -1.47 -27.09
C PRO A 269 -17.85 -1.81 -28.59
N THR A 270 -16.71 -1.40 -29.15
CA THR A 270 -16.27 -1.72 -30.52
C THR A 270 -15.28 -2.92 -30.53
N PRO A 271 -15.33 -3.83 -31.53
CA PRO A 271 -14.39 -4.95 -31.64
C PRO A 271 -12.97 -4.46 -31.98
N HIS A 272 -11.96 -5.09 -31.37
CA HIS A 272 -10.56 -4.70 -31.49
C HIS A 272 -9.76 -5.61 -32.46
N PRO A 273 -8.84 -5.04 -33.28
CA PRO A 273 -7.80 -5.82 -33.93
C PRO A 273 -6.79 -6.35 -32.88
N PRO A 274 -6.05 -7.43 -33.17
CA PRO A 274 -5.04 -7.94 -32.25
C PRO A 274 -3.96 -6.87 -31.98
N PRO A 275 -3.67 -6.56 -30.72
CA PRO A 275 -2.78 -5.46 -30.37
C PRO A 275 -1.32 -5.76 -30.72
N PHE A 276 -0.59 -4.73 -31.11
CA PHE A 276 0.86 -4.78 -31.29
C PHE A 276 1.55 -5.01 -29.95
N LEU A 277 2.42 -6.01 -29.86
CA LEU A 277 3.16 -6.36 -28.65
C LEU A 277 4.51 -5.63 -28.66
N GLY A 278 4.67 -4.60 -27.81
CA GLY A 278 5.92 -3.88 -27.66
C GLY A 278 6.64 -4.31 -26.37
N ILE A 279 7.84 -4.91 -26.50
CA ILE A 279 8.70 -5.24 -25.37
C ILE A 279 10.07 -4.69 -25.64
N PHE A 280 10.54 -3.82 -24.75
CA PHE A 280 11.85 -3.23 -24.87
C PHE A 280 12.53 -3.11 -23.51
N GLY A 281 13.80 -3.54 -23.46
CA GLY A 281 14.68 -3.40 -22.31
C GLY A 281 15.86 -2.47 -22.62
N ASN A 282 16.36 -1.79 -21.60
CA ASN A 282 17.56 -0.95 -21.70
C ASN A 282 18.76 -1.55 -20.96
N SER A 283 19.94 -0.98 -21.19
CA SER A 283 21.19 -1.40 -20.55
C SER A 283 21.24 -1.16 -19.04
N SER A 284 20.34 -0.30 -18.51
CA SER A 284 20.22 0.00 -17.08
C SER A 284 19.38 -1.03 -16.31
N GLY A 285 18.80 -2.01 -17.00
CA GLY A 285 18.06 -3.12 -16.41
C GLY A 285 16.55 -2.95 -16.39
N TRP A 286 15.99 -1.87 -16.91
CA TRP A 286 14.54 -1.67 -17.03
C TRP A 286 14.00 -2.36 -18.27
N THR A 287 12.86 -3.05 -18.14
CA THR A 287 12.14 -3.66 -19.27
C THR A 287 10.65 -3.37 -19.16
N TRP A 288 10.10 -2.82 -20.23
CA TRP A 288 8.69 -2.48 -20.36
C TRP A 288 7.95 -3.52 -21.18
N PHE A 289 6.80 -3.95 -20.70
CA PHE A 289 5.87 -4.85 -21.35
C PHE A 289 4.54 -4.16 -21.52
N SER A 290 3.99 -4.16 -22.73
CA SER A 290 2.73 -3.51 -23.05
C SER A 290 1.80 -4.40 -23.86
N ASN A 291 0.51 -4.06 -23.89
CA ASN A 291 -0.54 -4.72 -24.67
C ASN A 291 -0.59 -6.26 -24.53
N ILE A 292 -0.34 -6.77 -23.32
CA ILE A 292 -0.50 -8.19 -23.05
C ILE A 292 -1.99 -8.47 -22.81
N VAL A 293 -2.62 -9.16 -23.74
CA VAL A 293 -4.07 -9.37 -23.79
C VAL A 293 -4.42 -10.82 -23.51
N GLY A 294 -5.43 -11.02 -22.68
CA GLY A 294 -6.12 -12.29 -22.53
C GLY A 294 -7.41 -12.31 -23.34
N THR A 295 -7.55 -13.29 -24.21
CA THR A 295 -8.70 -13.45 -25.12
C THR A 295 -9.53 -14.65 -24.70
N HIS A 296 -10.57 -14.42 -23.90
CA HIS A 296 -11.55 -15.42 -23.49
C HIS A 296 -12.78 -14.69 -22.93
N GLU A 297 -13.99 -15.27 -23.07
CA GLU A 297 -15.21 -14.63 -22.52
C GLU A 297 -15.22 -14.59 -20.99
N ASP A 298 -14.72 -15.67 -20.35
CA ASP A 298 -14.54 -15.70 -18.88
C ASP A 298 -13.29 -14.92 -18.49
N ILE A 299 -13.45 -13.90 -17.67
CA ILE A 299 -12.37 -12.98 -17.28
C ILE A 299 -11.29 -13.65 -16.41
N GLY A 300 -11.64 -14.65 -15.61
CA GLY A 300 -10.67 -15.43 -14.83
C GLY A 300 -9.71 -16.19 -15.74
N THR A 301 -10.25 -16.88 -16.73
CA THR A 301 -9.48 -17.59 -17.77
C THR A 301 -8.67 -16.61 -18.64
N ALA A 302 -9.28 -15.49 -19.05
CA ALA A 302 -8.57 -14.46 -19.80
C ALA A 302 -7.40 -13.87 -19.00
N THR A 303 -7.58 -13.63 -17.69
CA THR A 303 -6.52 -13.17 -16.79
C THR A 303 -5.38 -14.17 -16.73
N LYS A 304 -5.69 -15.46 -16.60
CA LYS A 304 -4.68 -16.52 -16.60
C LYS A 304 -3.89 -16.54 -17.92
N ILE A 305 -4.58 -16.50 -19.06
CA ILE A 305 -3.94 -16.47 -20.39
C ILE A 305 -2.99 -15.27 -20.52
N ALA A 306 -3.43 -14.07 -20.08
CA ALA A 306 -2.60 -12.87 -20.15
C ALA A 306 -1.36 -12.97 -19.25
N LEU A 307 -1.50 -13.52 -18.03
CA LEU A 307 -0.39 -13.70 -17.10
C LEU A 307 0.57 -14.80 -17.53
N ASP A 308 0.08 -15.91 -18.09
CA ASP A 308 0.92 -16.95 -18.68
C ASP A 308 1.76 -16.39 -19.84
N LYS A 309 1.16 -15.54 -20.71
CA LYS A 309 1.89 -14.80 -21.74
C LYS A 309 2.96 -13.89 -21.15
N LEU A 310 2.62 -13.13 -20.08
CA LEU A 310 3.60 -12.28 -19.41
C LEU A 310 4.78 -13.11 -18.87
N CYS A 311 4.52 -14.27 -18.24
CA CYS A 311 5.56 -15.14 -17.72
C CYS A 311 6.45 -15.71 -18.84
N ALA A 312 5.87 -16.11 -19.97
CA ALA A 312 6.64 -16.55 -21.12
C ALA A 312 7.55 -15.43 -21.65
N LEU A 313 7.02 -14.22 -21.80
CA LEU A 313 7.78 -13.05 -22.26
C LEU A 313 8.88 -12.63 -21.28
N LEU A 314 8.65 -12.76 -19.96
CA LEU A 314 9.70 -12.57 -18.97
C LEU A 314 10.85 -13.56 -19.17
N ASN A 315 10.54 -14.84 -19.34
CA ASN A 315 11.55 -15.90 -19.58
C ASN A 315 12.34 -15.65 -20.88
N ASP A 316 11.68 -15.24 -21.96
CA ASP A 316 12.33 -14.92 -23.23
C ASP A 316 13.35 -13.77 -23.11
N HIS A 317 13.13 -12.86 -22.11
CA HIS A 317 14.02 -11.76 -21.80
C HIS A 317 14.96 -12.04 -20.62
N LEU A 318 15.10 -13.29 -20.20
CA LEU A 318 15.93 -13.72 -19.06
C LEU A 318 15.54 -13.06 -17.73
N LEU A 319 14.24 -12.76 -17.57
CA LEU A 319 13.62 -12.19 -16.38
C LEU A 319 12.73 -13.24 -15.71
N CYS A 320 12.42 -13.02 -14.45
CA CYS A 320 11.48 -13.85 -13.67
C CYS A 320 10.39 -12.99 -13.01
N PRO A 321 9.29 -13.56 -12.53
CA PRO A 321 8.22 -12.82 -11.88
C PRO A 321 8.66 -11.94 -10.69
N SER A 322 9.72 -12.32 -9.99
CA SER A 322 10.30 -11.50 -8.88
C SER A 322 11.02 -10.24 -9.37
N ASP A 323 11.34 -10.12 -10.66
CA ASP A 323 11.91 -8.91 -11.25
C ASP A 323 10.83 -7.85 -11.56
N LEU A 324 9.55 -8.23 -11.53
CA LEU A 324 8.44 -7.31 -11.75
C LEU A 324 8.38 -6.23 -10.66
N VAL A 325 8.32 -4.98 -11.08
CA VAL A 325 8.23 -3.79 -10.22
C VAL A 325 6.80 -3.29 -10.13
N ALA A 326 6.13 -3.17 -11.29
CA ALA A 326 4.77 -2.67 -11.38
C ALA A 326 3.96 -3.43 -12.42
N ILE A 327 2.67 -3.63 -12.16
CA ILE A 327 1.70 -4.21 -13.08
C ILE A 327 0.44 -3.33 -13.09
N THR A 328 -0.06 -3.00 -14.27
CA THR A 328 -1.37 -2.36 -14.46
C THR A 328 -2.31 -3.33 -15.15
N LEU A 329 -3.45 -3.59 -14.53
CA LEU A 329 -4.54 -4.39 -15.08
C LEU A 329 -5.67 -3.46 -15.52
N TYR A 330 -5.94 -3.41 -16.80
CA TYR A 330 -7.13 -2.79 -17.37
C TYR A 330 -8.14 -3.90 -17.63
N VAL A 331 -9.30 -3.84 -16.99
CA VAL A 331 -10.29 -4.92 -17.02
C VAL A 331 -11.65 -4.43 -17.51
N ARG A 332 -12.42 -5.29 -18.15
CA ARG A 332 -13.76 -4.94 -18.61
C ARG A 332 -14.80 -4.87 -17.50
N GLU A 333 -14.67 -5.71 -16.48
CA GLU A 333 -15.68 -5.85 -15.42
C GLU A 333 -15.04 -5.93 -14.03
N MET A 334 -15.18 -4.87 -13.24
CA MET A 334 -14.69 -4.81 -11.86
C MET A 334 -15.50 -5.70 -10.90
N SER A 335 -16.72 -6.06 -11.24
CA SER A 335 -17.52 -7.03 -10.48
C SER A 335 -16.83 -8.39 -10.34
N GLU A 336 -16.00 -8.76 -11.31
CA GLU A 336 -15.22 -10.00 -11.35
C GLU A 336 -13.85 -9.92 -10.65
N TYR A 337 -13.62 -8.88 -9.87
CA TYR A 337 -12.32 -8.63 -9.19
C TYR A 337 -11.82 -9.82 -8.36
N ALA A 338 -12.74 -10.61 -7.76
CA ALA A 338 -12.37 -11.81 -7.00
C ALA A 338 -11.78 -12.91 -7.90
N ASN A 339 -12.38 -13.15 -9.09
CA ASN A 339 -11.91 -14.13 -10.06
C ASN A 339 -10.57 -13.72 -10.68
N ILE A 340 -10.40 -12.40 -10.96
CA ILE A 340 -9.13 -11.82 -11.41
C ILE A 340 -8.04 -12.04 -10.36
N ASN A 341 -8.32 -11.75 -9.07
CA ASN A 341 -7.35 -11.97 -7.99
C ASN A 341 -6.96 -13.43 -7.82
N LYS A 342 -7.91 -14.36 -7.96
CA LYS A 342 -7.63 -15.80 -7.88
C LYS A 342 -6.67 -16.23 -8.99
N ALA A 343 -6.98 -15.88 -10.24
CA ALA A 343 -6.11 -16.19 -11.39
C ALA A 343 -4.72 -15.55 -11.25
N TYR A 344 -4.64 -14.34 -10.71
CA TYR A 344 -3.40 -13.64 -10.45
C TYR A 344 -2.55 -14.36 -9.39
N LEU A 345 -3.15 -14.81 -8.28
CA LEU A 345 -2.48 -15.56 -7.21
C LEU A 345 -1.94 -16.92 -7.69
N ASP A 346 -2.66 -17.60 -8.58
CA ASP A 346 -2.25 -18.90 -9.11
C ASP A 346 -0.90 -18.81 -9.87
N ILE A 347 -0.56 -17.64 -10.41
CA ILE A 347 0.61 -17.43 -11.27
C ILE A 347 1.68 -16.57 -10.58
N LEU A 348 1.31 -15.49 -9.91
CA LEU A 348 2.22 -14.52 -9.30
C LEU A 348 2.21 -14.62 -7.77
N ASN A 349 2.25 -15.83 -7.23
CA ASN A 349 2.31 -16.11 -5.80
C ASN A 349 3.77 -16.19 -5.32
N HIS A 350 4.41 -15.04 -5.14
CA HIS A 350 5.76 -14.97 -4.58
C HIS A 350 5.86 -13.88 -3.50
N PRO A 351 6.82 -14.00 -2.57
CA PRO A 351 7.06 -12.97 -1.56
C PRO A 351 7.37 -11.60 -2.21
N ASN A 352 6.85 -10.52 -1.62
CA ASN A 352 7.06 -9.16 -2.11
C ASN A 352 6.66 -8.94 -3.58
N PRO A 353 5.38 -9.18 -3.93
CA PRO A 353 4.89 -9.01 -5.29
C PRO A 353 5.04 -7.57 -5.79
N PRO A 354 4.92 -7.31 -7.11
CA PRO A 354 4.97 -5.95 -7.66
C PRO A 354 3.84 -5.07 -7.11
N VAL A 355 3.96 -3.75 -7.28
CA VAL A 355 2.80 -2.87 -7.13
C VAL A 355 1.79 -3.17 -8.21
N ARG A 356 0.49 -2.98 -7.91
CA ARG A 356 -0.58 -3.25 -8.88
C ARG A 356 -1.62 -2.14 -8.87
N ILE A 357 -2.12 -1.88 -10.06
CA ILE A 357 -3.28 -1.04 -10.31
C ILE A 357 -4.29 -1.91 -11.05
N CYS A 358 -5.59 -1.75 -10.75
CA CYS A 358 -6.65 -2.45 -11.45
C CYS A 358 -7.82 -1.49 -11.66
N VAL A 359 -8.13 -1.17 -12.93
CA VAL A 359 -9.19 -0.20 -13.29
C VAL A 359 -10.09 -0.77 -14.38
N GLU A 360 -11.37 -0.42 -14.33
CA GLU A 360 -12.34 -0.86 -15.33
C GLU A 360 -12.35 0.06 -16.55
N MET A 361 -12.21 -0.54 -17.72
CA MET A 361 -12.14 0.15 -19.01
C MET A 361 -13.19 -0.39 -19.98
N LEU A 362 -13.46 0.39 -21.04
CA LEU A 362 -14.46 0.09 -22.08
C LEU A 362 -13.92 -0.93 -23.11
N PHE A 363 -13.67 -2.15 -22.68
CA PHE A 363 -13.18 -3.22 -23.56
C PHE A 363 -14.30 -4.05 -24.18
N ALA A 364 -14.01 -4.63 -25.36
CA ALA A 364 -14.85 -5.61 -26.02
C ALA A 364 -14.92 -6.92 -25.19
N LYS A 365 -15.98 -7.70 -25.43
CA LYS A 365 -16.23 -8.94 -24.69
C LYS A 365 -15.13 -10.00 -24.91
N GLU A 366 -14.55 -10.01 -26.09
CA GLU A 366 -13.52 -10.94 -26.53
C GLU A 366 -12.14 -10.62 -25.93
N THR A 367 -11.95 -9.41 -25.42
CA THR A 367 -10.68 -8.92 -24.87
C THR A 367 -10.92 -8.28 -23.49
N PRO A 368 -11.31 -9.07 -22.47
CA PRO A 368 -11.77 -8.50 -21.21
C PRO A 368 -10.64 -7.99 -20.31
N ILE A 369 -9.36 -8.23 -20.69
CA ILE A 369 -8.20 -7.79 -19.91
C ILE A 369 -7.02 -7.41 -20.80
N LEU A 370 -6.35 -6.31 -20.43
CA LEU A 370 -5.08 -5.86 -20.95
C LEU A 370 -4.11 -5.61 -19.79
N ILE A 371 -2.87 -6.07 -19.91
CA ILE A 371 -1.82 -5.93 -18.91
C ILE A 371 -0.67 -5.09 -19.47
N GLU A 372 -0.20 -4.13 -18.65
CA GLU A 372 1.11 -3.51 -18.75
C GLU A 372 1.97 -3.97 -17.58
N ALA A 373 3.26 -4.17 -17.81
CA ALA A 373 4.19 -4.51 -16.75
C ALA A 373 5.54 -3.81 -16.91
N LEU A 374 6.17 -3.53 -15.79
CA LEU A 374 7.51 -3.01 -15.68
C LEU A 374 8.35 -3.96 -14.85
N ALA A 375 9.47 -4.42 -15.40
CA ALA A 375 10.45 -5.22 -14.69
C ALA A 375 11.78 -4.48 -14.54
N TYR A 376 12.53 -4.87 -13.53
CA TYR A 376 13.88 -4.39 -13.31
C TYR A 376 14.79 -5.54 -12.88
N LYS A 377 15.85 -5.77 -13.64
CA LYS A 377 16.91 -6.70 -13.30
C LYS A 377 18.25 -5.97 -13.26
N LEU A 378 19.00 -6.16 -12.20
CA LEU A 378 20.31 -5.54 -12.05
C LEU A 378 21.26 -6.06 -13.14
N PRO A 379 21.93 -5.18 -13.91
CA PRO A 379 22.94 -5.59 -14.88
C PRO A 379 24.09 -6.38 -14.22
N GLU A 380 24.63 -7.38 -14.91
CA GLU A 380 25.75 -8.18 -14.41
C GLU A 380 26.97 -7.32 -14.08
N GLY A 381 27.58 -7.57 -12.92
CA GLY A 381 28.77 -6.83 -12.47
C GLY A 381 28.48 -5.51 -11.74
N SER A 382 27.22 -5.09 -11.62
CA SER A 382 26.86 -3.87 -10.89
C SER A 382 26.75 -4.14 -9.39
N GLN A 383 27.27 -3.23 -8.56
CA GLN A 383 27.02 -3.25 -7.11
C GLN A 383 25.60 -2.77 -6.82
N THR A 384 24.92 -3.52 -5.99
CA THR A 384 23.48 -3.52 -5.77
C THR A 384 22.82 -2.21 -5.38
N PRO A 385 21.77 -1.75 -6.07
CA PRO A 385 20.63 -1.13 -5.40
C PRO A 385 19.66 -2.23 -4.93
N LYS A 386 19.53 -2.40 -3.62
CA LYS A 386 18.51 -3.31 -3.06
C LYS A 386 17.12 -2.83 -3.49
N ARG A 387 16.32 -3.72 -4.11
CA ARG A 387 14.89 -3.53 -4.26
C ARG A 387 14.26 -3.47 -2.87
N HIS A 388 13.56 -2.39 -2.56
CA HIS A 388 12.79 -2.25 -1.33
C HIS A 388 11.31 -2.41 -1.64
N THR A 389 10.61 -3.22 -0.86
CA THR A 389 9.19 -3.47 -1.04
C THR A 389 8.44 -3.21 0.25
N MET A 390 7.30 -2.50 0.16
CA MET A 390 6.34 -2.34 1.24
C MET A 390 5.13 -3.22 0.95
N HIS A 391 5.10 -4.38 1.58
CA HIS A 391 4.00 -5.33 1.46
C HIS A 391 3.26 -5.42 2.79
N VAL A 392 2.05 -4.87 2.86
CA VAL A 392 1.23 -4.76 4.09
C VAL A 392 -0.03 -5.58 3.91
N GLN A 393 -0.13 -6.67 4.66
CA GLN A 393 -1.28 -7.58 4.67
C GLN A 393 -2.13 -7.40 5.93
N SER A 394 -1.55 -6.92 7.03
CA SER A 394 -2.28 -6.68 8.28
C SER A 394 -3.17 -5.45 8.18
N ILE A 395 -4.37 -5.54 8.76
CA ILE A 395 -5.21 -4.36 9.01
C ILE A 395 -4.59 -3.56 10.14
N SER A 396 -4.32 -2.28 9.87
CA SER A 396 -3.71 -1.34 10.82
C SER A 396 -4.38 0.03 10.72
N HIS A 397 -4.08 0.97 11.61
CA HIS A 397 -4.52 2.36 11.48
C HIS A 397 -3.58 3.23 10.62
N TRP A 398 -2.45 2.69 10.20
CA TRP A 398 -1.44 3.45 9.48
C TRP A 398 -1.74 3.57 7.98
N ALA A 399 -1.93 2.46 7.28
CA ALA A 399 -2.27 2.42 5.87
C ALA A 399 -3.19 1.22 5.60
N PRO A 400 -4.02 1.24 4.53
CA PRO A 400 -4.83 0.09 4.16
C PRO A 400 -3.95 -1.14 3.89
N ALA A 401 -4.43 -2.29 4.33
CA ALA A 401 -3.90 -3.56 3.85
C ALA A 401 -4.18 -3.69 2.35
N ASN A 402 -3.43 -4.55 1.67
CA ASN A 402 -3.72 -4.86 0.27
C ASN A 402 -5.11 -5.53 0.14
N ILE A 403 -5.84 -5.18 -0.91
CA ILE A 403 -7.13 -5.80 -1.27
C ILE A 403 -7.00 -6.85 -2.37
N GLY A 404 -5.77 -7.25 -2.65
CA GLY A 404 -5.38 -8.24 -3.64
C GLY A 404 -3.89 -8.55 -3.52
N PRO A 405 -3.35 -9.49 -4.33
CA PRO A 405 -1.97 -9.95 -4.19
C PRO A 405 -0.96 -8.97 -4.82
N TYR A 406 -0.73 -7.84 -4.17
CA TYR A 406 0.22 -6.81 -4.59
C TYR A 406 0.87 -6.11 -3.40
N SER A 407 2.02 -5.49 -3.62
CA SER A 407 2.68 -4.63 -2.64
C SER A 407 2.23 -3.18 -2.79
N GLN A 408 2.11 -2.45 -1.69
CA GLN A 408 1.67 -1.05 -1.71
C GLN A 408 2.71 -0.12 -2.33
N ALA A 409 4.00 -0.45 -2.21
CA ALA A 409 5.08 0.31 -2.83
C ALA A 409 6.30 -0.57 -3.14
N VAL A 410 6.97 -0.27 -4.24
CA VAL A 410 8.27 -0.85 -4.62
C VAL A 410 9.23 0.27 -4.98
N ARG A 411 10.44 0.27 -4.40
CA ARG A 411 11.51 1.18 -4.76
C ARG A 411 12.67 0.42 -5.41
N VAL A 412 13.10 0.94 -6.54
CA VAL A 412 14.30 0.47 -7.27
C VAL A 412 15.16 1.69 -7.55
N LYS A 413 16.43 1.64 -7.17
CA LYS A 413 17.31 2.81 -7.18
C LYS A 413 16.62 3.97 -6.41
N ASP A 414 16.46 5.11 -7.05
CA ASP A 414 15.81 6.30 -6.50
C ASP A 414 14.33 6.43 -6.90
N THR A 415 13.82 5.54 -7.75
CA THR A 415 12.43 5.57 -8.21
C THR A 415 11.54 4.69 -7.33
N MET A 416 10.40 5.24 -6.90
CA MET A 416 9.38 4.58 -6.07
C MET A 416 8.08 4.48 -6.85
N TYR A 417 7.60 3.26 -7.07
CA TYR A 417 6.28 2.98 -7.63
C TYR A 417 5.30 2.71 -6.51
N ILE A 418 4.14 3.37 -6.55
CA ILE A 418 3.08 3.26 -5.56
C ILE A 418 1.88 2.58 -6.22
N ALA A 419 1.38 1.52 -5.61
CA ALA A 419 0.15 0.85 -6.05
C ALA A 419 -1.04 1.81 -6.04
N GLY A 420 -2.06 1.54 -6.83
CA GLY A 420 -3.29 2.29 -6.82
C GLY A 420 -3.84 2.48 -5.41
N GLN A 421 -4.05 3.73 -5.00
CA GLN A 421 -4.56 4.08 -3.68
C GLN A 421 -5.98 4.61 -3.77
N ILE A 422 -6.92 3.85 -3.21
CA ILE A 422 -8.30 4.27 -2.96
C ILE A 422 -8.48 4.67 -1.49
N ALA A 423 -9.59 5.30 -1.18
CA ALA A 423 -9.82 5.92 0.13
C ALA A 423 -10.37 4.93 1.18
N LEU A 424 -9.73 3.81 1.39
CA LEU A 424 -10.09 2.89 2.46
C LEU A 424 -9.68 3.45 3.82
N VAL A 425 -10.58 3.37 4.79
CA VAL A 425 -10.21 3.63 6.20
C VAL A 425 -9.36 2.45 6.67
N PRO A 426 -8.09 2.67 7.05
CA PRO A 426 -7.16 1.56 7.24
C PRO A 426 -7.60 0.52 8.26
N GLY A 427 -8.14 0.97 9.40
CA GLY A 427 -8.57 0.07 10.49
C GLY A 427 -9.81 -0.77 10.20
N THR A 428 -10.64 -0.37 9.23
CA THR A 428 -11.89 -1.07 8.89
C THR A 428 -11.89 -1.64 7.47
N MET A 429 -10.97 -1.20 6.63
CA MET A 429 -10.92 -1.52 5.20
C MET A 429 -12.21 -1.17 4.43
N VAL A 430 -13.01 -0.24 4.96
CA VAL A 430 -14.22 0.29 4.35
C VAL A 430 -13.90 1.63 3.67
N LEU A 431 -14.51 1.88 2.53
CA LEU A 431 -14.38 3.16 1.83
C LEU A 431 -14.93 4.31 2.69
N ILE A 432 -14.21 5.43 2.78
CA ILE A 432 -14.66 6.58 3.58
C ILE A 432 -15.90 7.23 2.97
N ASP A 433 -16.86 7.56 3.82
CA ASP A 433 -18.04 8.34 3.44
C ASP A 433 -17.73 9.82 3.23
N GLY A 434 -18.64 10.54 2.55
CA GLY A 434 -18.59 12.00 2.39
C GLY A 434 -18.00 12.47 1.06
N GLY A 435 -18.01 11.60 0.06
CA GLY A 435 -17.82 11.94 -1.36
C GLY A 435 -16.38 12.20 -1.77
N ILE A 436 -16.22 12.63 -3.01
CA ILE A 436 -14.95 12.71 -3.73
C ILE A 436 -13.84 13.48 -3.00
N ARG A 437 -14.13 14.62 -2.36
CA ARG A 437 -13.08 15.40 -1.67
C ARG A 437 -12.48 14.66 -0.49
N ARG A 438 -13.31 13.96 0.31
CA ARG A 438 -12.82 13.15 1.43
C ARG A 438 -12.04 11.95 0.91
N GLN A 439 -12.53 11.30 -0.13
CA GLN A 439 -11.85 10.17 -0.75
C GLN A 439 -10.49 10.60 -1.32
N ALA A 440 -10.43 11.66 -2.13
CA ALA A 440 -9.18 12.16 -2.71
C ALA A 440 -8.15 12.49 -1.62
N ARG A 441 -8.57 13.17 -0.55
CA ARG A 441 -7.70 13.56 0.57
C ARG A 441 -7.16 12.36 1.33
N LEU A 442 -8.00 11.36 1.64
CA LEU A 442 -7.57 10.17 2.38
C LEU A 442 -6.62 9.31 1.54
N ALA A 443 -6.95 9.07 0.27
CA ALA A 443 -6.09 8.31 -0.63
C ALA A 443 -4.71 8.99 -0.82
N LEU A 444 -4.65 10.32 -0.96
CA LEU A 444 -3.37 11.07 -0.98
C LEU A 444 -2.60 10.98 0.34
N ARG A 445 -3.28 10.90 1.49
CA ARG A 445 -2.63 10.64 2.77
C ARG A 445 -1.95 9.27 2.78
N HIS A 446 -2.58 8.24 2.19
CA HIS A 446 -1.97 6.92 2.06
C HIS A 446 -0.72 6.97 1.19
N VAL A 447 -0.79 7.62 0.02
CA VAL A 447 0.37 7.83 -0.85
C VAL A 447 1.52 8.50 -0.10
N GLY A 448 1.26 9.60 0.61
CA GLY A 448 2.29 10.32 1.36
C GLY A 448 2.94 9.47 2.45
N ARG A 449 2.15 8.65 3.17
CA ARG A 449 2.66 7.70 4.18
C ARG A 449 3.53 6.60 3.56
N LEU A 450 3.12 6.05 2.42
CA LEU A 450 3.88 5.02 1.71
C LEU A 450 5.23 5.58 1.24
N ILE A 451 5.25 6.75 0.60
CA ILE A 451 6.49 7.42 0.15
C ILE A 451 7.44 7.62 1.34
N GLN A 452 6.95 8.20 2.44
CA GLN A 452 7.77 8.45 3.63
C GLN A 452 8.27 7.16 4.29
N ALA A 453 7.51 6.07 4.21
CA ALA A 453 7.93 4.77 4.73
C ALA A 453 8.99 4.08 3.86
N MET A 454 8.97 4.36 2.55
CA MET A 454 9.98 3.85 1.62
C MET A 454 11.30 4.64 1.70
N ASP A 455 11.21 5.91 2.07
CA ASP A 455 12.35 6.79 2.31
C ASP A 455 11.95 7.91 3.28
N PRO A 456 12.55 7.98 4.49
CA PRO A 456 12.15 8.93 5.54
C PRO A 456 12.27 10.41 5.15
N GLU A 457 13.14 10.74 4.21
CA GLU A 457 13.33 12.11 3.72
C GLU A 457 12.33 12.50 2.63
N SER A 458 11.77 11.50 1.93
CA SER A 458 10.84 11.73 0.83
C SER A 458 9.42 12.09 1.32
N ARG A 459 8.74 12.90 0.54
CA ARG A 459 7.39 13.42 0.83
C ARG A 459 6.51 13.35 -0.44
N LEU A 460 5.23 13.66 -0.32
CA LEU A 460 4.29 13.69 -1.45
C LEU A 460 4.76 14.62 -2.59
N ARG A 461 5.51 15.69 -2.28
CA ARG A 461 6.12 16.60 -3.26
C ARG A 461 7.18 15.94 -4.16
N ASP A 462 7.67 14.75 -3.78
CA ASP A 462 8.67 14.02 -4.55
C ASP A 462 8.04 13.11 -5.62
N VAL A 463 6.71 13.10 -5.72
CA VAL A 463 6.00 12.53 -6.87
C VAL A 463 6.41 13.29 -8.14
N VAL A 464 6.77 12.54 -9.18
CA VAL A 464 7.18 13.08 -10.48
C VAL A 464 5.98 13.13 -11.43
N GLN A 465 5.27 12.01 -11.54
CA GLN A 465 4.12 11.87 -12.44
C GLN A 465 3.14 10.83 -11.91
N GLY A 466 1.90 10.92 -12.36
CA GLY A 466 0.90 9.90 -12.11
C GLY A 466 -0.40 10.09 -12.86
N VAL A 467 -1.29 9.13 -12.65
CA VAL A 467 -2.66 9.15 -13.17
C VAL A 467 -3.63 9.17 -12.00
N CYS A 468 -4.57 10.09 -12.04
CA CYS A 468 -5.72 10.15 -11.15
C CYS A 468 -6.93 9.60 -11.90
N TYR A 469 -7.33 8.38 -11.58
CA TYR A 469 -8.55 7.78 -12.11
C TYR A 469 -9.75 8.25 -11.29
N VAL A 470 -10.82 8.69 -11.95
CA VAL A 470 -12.09 9.07 -11.33
C VAL A 470 -13.26 8.45 -12.07
N THR A 471 -14.37 8.20 -11.37
CA THR A 471 -15.55 7.56 -11.96
C THR A 471 -16.57 8.55 -12.54
N ASN A 472 -16.33 9.86 -12.41
CA ASN A 472 -17.18 10.90 -12.95
C ASN A 472 -16.36 12.14 -13.32
N VAL A 473 -16.68 12.79 -14.44
CA VAL A 473 -15.99 14.00 -14.89
C VAL A 473 -16.06 15.15 -13.87
N ALA A 474 -17.16 15.26 -13.13
CA ALA A 474 -17.33 16.25 -12.06
C ALA A 474 -16.36 16.04 -10.87
N HIS A 475 -15.78 14.86 -10.74
CA HIS A 475 -14.81 14.53 -9.69
C HIS A 475 -13.41 15.09 -9.98
N ILE A 476 -13.07 15.37 -11.24
CA ILE A 476 -11.74 15.84 -11.66
C ILE A 476 -11.33 17.09 -10.91
N LEU A 477 -12.20 18.12 -10.91
CA LEU A 477 -11.89 19.41 -10.26
C LEU A 477 -11.64 19.21 -8.75
N ALA A 478 -12.46 18.40 -8.10
CA ALA A 478 -12.32 18.15 -6.67
C ALA A 478 -11.02 17.39 -6.34
N ALA A 479 -10.65 16.39 -7.12
CA ALA A 479 -9.38 15.66 -6.99
C ALA A 479 -8.18 16.59 -7.24
N LYS A 480 -8.23 17.40 -8.31
CA LYS A 480 -7.20 18.39 -8.66
C LYS A 480 -6.95 19.39 -7.53
N VAL A 481 -8.00 19.97 -6.95
CA VAL A 481 -7.89 20.89 -5.81
C VAL A 481 -7.25 20.22 -4.59
N GLU A 482 -7.56 18.97 -4.27
CA GLU A 482 -6.94 18.26 -3.14
C GLU A 482 -5.46 17.93 -3.43
N TRP A 483 -5.08 17.67 -4.68
CA TRP A 483 -3.68 17.53 -5.09
C TRP A 483 -2.91 18.84 -4.95
N GLU A 484 -3.40 19.92 -5.55
CA GLU A 484 -2.75 21.24 -5.56
C GLU A 484 -2.59 21.85 -4.16
N ARG A 485 -3.45 21.49 -3.21
CA ARG A 485 -3.28 21.84 -1.79
C ARG A 485 -2.07 21.17 -1.13
N LYS A 486 -1.58 20.08 -1.68
CA LYS A 486 -0.46 19.31 -1.13
C LYS A 486 0.85 19.60 -1.82
N THR A 487 0.83 19.73 -3.13
CA THR A 487 2.02 19.96 -3.94
C THR A 487 1.65 20.32 -5.38
N ASN A 488 2.53 21.08 -6.04
CA ASN A 488 2.44 21.39 -7.47
C ASN A 488 3.60 20.75 -8.26
N ASN A 489 4.39 19.89 -7.61
CA ASN A 489 5.65 19.41 -8.16
C ASN A 489 5.53 18.18 -9.07
N ALA A 490 4.33 17.79 -9.47
CA ALA A 490 4.14 16.62 -10.34
C ALA A 490 3.24 16.93 -11.53
N ILE A 491 3.38 16.10 -12.56
CA ILE A 491 2.45 16.08 -13.69
C ILE A 491 1.41 14.99 -13.41
N ILE A 492 0.16 15.40 -13.17
CA ILE A 492 -0.96 14.45 -12.99
C ILE A 492 -1.85 14.48 -14.22
N ASP A 493 -2.11 13.30 -14.77
CA ASP A 493 -3.15 13.08 -15.77
C ASP A 493 -4.46 12.68 -15.08
N TYR A 494 -5.59 13.23 -15.49
CA TYR A 494 -6.91 12.95 -14.92
C TYR A 494 -7.74 12.21 -15.96
N VAL A 495 -8.11 10.97 -15.63
CA VAL A 495 -8.79 10.04 -16.53
C VAL A 495 -10.10 9.57 -15.91
N VAL A 496 -11.18 9.61 -16.69
CA VAL A 496 -12.49 9.11 -16.25
C VAL A 496 -12.68 7.68 -16.73
N VAL A 497 -12.93 6.79 -15.79
CA VAL A 497 -13.11 5.35 -15.99
C VAL A 497 -14.50 4.90 -15.53
N GLN A 498 -14.94 3.70 -15.90
CA GLN A 498 -16.26 3.21 -15.54
C GLN A 498 -16.38 2.91 -14.04
N ARG A 499 -15.46 2.10 -13.51
CA ARG A 499 -15.45 1.71 -12.09
C ARG A 499 -14.03 1.55 -11.57
N LEU A 500 -13.91 1.67 -10.25
CA LEU A 500 -12.70 1.46 -9.48
C LEU A 500 -12.93 0.38 -8.41
N PRO A 501 -11.88 -0.24 -7.87
CA PRO A 501 -12.04 -1.23 -6.81
C PRO A 501 -12.88 -0.69 -5.64
N ARG A 502 -13.76 -1.55 -5.09
CA ARG A 502 -14.64 -1.19 -3.96
C ARG A 502 -15.60 -0.05 -4.26
N ASP A 503 -15.91 0.25 -5.53
CA ASP A 503 -16.74 1.38 -5.98
C ASP A 503 -16.22 2.74 -5.50
N ALA A 504 -14.90 2.88 -5.42
CA ALA A 504 -14.25 4.14 -5.10
C ALA A 504 -14.53 5.19 -6.17
N SER A 505 -14.61 6.47 -5.75
CA SER A 505 -14.79 7.60 -6.68
C SER A 505 -13.48 8.10 -7.27
N VAL A 506 -12.35 7.72 -6.67
CA VAL A 506 -11.00 8.14 -7.07
C VAL A 506 -9.97 7.09 -6.69
N GLU A 507 -8.97 6.92 -7.56
CA GLU A 507 -7.76 6.13 -7.32
C GLU A 507 -6.53 6.90 -7.81
N TRP A 508 -5.48 6.96 -6.97
CA TRP A 508 -4.22 7.59 -7.32
C TRP A 508 -3.18 6.53 -7.67
N HIS A 509 -2.67 6.58 -8.88
CA HIS A 509 -1.54 5.78 -9.38
C HIS A 509 -0.35 6.70 -9.65
N LEU A 510 0.66 6.66 -8.80
CA LEU A 510 1.72 7.65 -8.77
C LEU A 510 3.09 6.97 -8.69
N TRP A 511 4.11 7.64 -9.26
CA TRP A 511 5.49 7.29 -8.98
C TRP A 511 6.28 8.52 -8.54
N ALA A 512 7.23 8.30 -7.64
CA ALA A 512 8.05 9.33 -7.02
C ALA A 512 9.53 9.04 -7.26
N HIS A 513 10.35 10.07 -7.16
CA HIS A 513 11.80 9.94 -7.28
C HIS A 513 12.50 10.63 -6.12
N ARG A 514 13.42 9.93 -5.48
CA ARG A 514 14.29 10.48 -4.46
C ARG A 514 15.14 11.59 -5.09
N GLY A 515 15.22 12.76 -4.45
CA GLY A 515 15.92 13.90 -5.05
C GLY A 515 15.11 14.65 -6.12
N ASN A 516 13.77 14.63 -6.06
CA ASN A 516 12.89 15.38 -6.96
C ASN A 516 13.18 16.90 -7.00
N SER A 517 13.91 17.44 -6.04
CA SER A 517 14.46 18.81 -6.08
C SER A 517 15.43 19.06 -7.24
N ARG A 518 15.93 18.00 -7.88
CA ARG A 518 16.80 18.05 -9.07
C ARG A 518 16.03 17.82 -10.37
N PHE A 519 14.72 18.01 -10.36
CA PHE A 519 13.89 17.92 -11.56
C PHE A 519 13.48 19.30 -12.03
N ASP A 520 13.62 19.52 -13.32
CA ASP A 520 13.08 20.65 -14.03
C ASP A 520 11.64 20.40 -14.49
N TYR A 521 10.92 21.47 -14.80
CA TYR A 521 9.56 21.46 -15.30
C TYR A 521 9.40 22.41 -16.47
N GLU A 522 8.71 21.96 -17.52
CA GLU A 522 8.31 22.77 -18.66
C GLU A 522 6.82 22.57 -18.95
N GLU A 523 6.10 23.66 -19.16
CA GLU A 523 4.76 23.63 -19.74
C GLU A 523 4.78 24.41 -21.04
N THR A 524 4.36 23.78 -22.12
CA THR A 524 4.37 24.37 -23.46
C THR A 524 3.16 23.89 -24.26
N GLY A 525 2.85 24.58 -25.33
CA GLY A 525 1.76 24.20 -26.22
C GLY A 525 1.98 24.74 -27.62
N CYS A 526 1.34 24.09 -28.58
CA CYS A 526 1.30 24.52 -29.97
C CYS A 526 -0.06 24.17 -30.59
N SER A 527 -0.26 24.55 -31.81
CA SER A 527 -1.37 24.07 -32.63
C SER A 527 -0.81 23.30 -33.82
N ILE A 528 -1.38 22.15 -34.08
CA ILE A 528 -1.14 21.36 -35.29
C ILE A 528 -2.49 21.31 -36.02
N ASN A 529 -2.56 22.02 -37.11
CA ASN A 529 -3.81 22.28 -37.85
C ASN A 529 -4.94 22.76 -36.90
N ASP A 530 -6.06 22.05 -36.85
CA ASP A 530 -7.21 22.38 -36.01
C ASP A 530 -7.12 21.90 -34.57
N TYR A 531 -6.00 21.29 -34.18
CA TYR A 531 -5.82 20.69 -32.86
C TYR A 531 -4.90 21.54 -31.97
N ARG A 532 -5.32 21.74 -30.73
CA ARG A 532 -4.54 22.38 -29.70
C ARG A 532 -3.80 21.31 -28.90
N ILE A 533 -2.48 21.44 -28.85
CA ILE A 533 -1.58 20.56 -28.13
C ILE A 533 -1.09 21.28 -26.87
N SER A 534 -1.22 20.63 -25.71
CA SER A 534 -0.65 21.11 -24.44
C SER A 534 0.24 20.04 -23.86
N ILE A 535 1.48 20.39 -23.56
CA ILE A 535 2.50 19.48 -23.05
C ILE A 535 3.00 19.98 -21.72
N ARG A 536 3.10 19.05 -20.76
CA ARG A 536 3.82 19.21 -19.50
C ARG A 536 4.92 18.17 -19.45
N ARG A 537 6.14 18.60 -19.18
CA ARG A 537 7.35 17.78 -19.11
C ARG A 537 8.02 17.93 -17.75
N ARG A 538 8.56 16.81 -17.23
CA ARG A 538 9.50 16.80 -16.10
C ARG A 538 10.67 15.89 -16.40
N TRP A 539 11.88 16.30 -15.99
CA TRP A 539 13.10 15.53 -16.19
C TRP A 539 14.12 15.87 -15.10
N ASN A 540 14.95 14.90 -14.71
CA ASN A 540 16.07 15.18 -13.82
C ASN A 540 17.24 15.83 -14.58
N TYR A 541 18.14 16.53 -13.87
CA TYR A 541 19.25 17.27 -14.49
C TYR A 541 20.16 16.40 -15.35
N GLU A 542 20.32 15.13 -14.99
CA GLU A 542 21.09 14.14 -15.76
C GLU A 542 20.33 13.63 -17.00
N ASN A 543 19.08 13.98 -17.16
CA ASN A 543 18.16 13.52 -18.21
C ASN A 543 18.01 11.98 -18.31
N THR A 544 18.28 11.26 -17.21
CA THR A 544 18.14 9.81 -17.11
C THR A 544 16.71 9.37 -16.77
N VAL A 545 15.94 10.27 -16.17
CA VAL A 545 14.52 10.07 -15.84
C VAL A 545 13.72 11.25 -16.36
N ALA A 546 12.79 10.98 -17.23
CA ALA A 546 11.94 12.02 -17.82
C ALA A 546 10.50 11.51 -18.05
N THR A 547 9.55 12.42 -18.03
CA THR A 547 8.15 12.14 -18.35
C THR A 547 7.49 13.32 -19.04
N VAL A 548 6.56 13.01 -19.95
CA VAL A 548 5.70 13.97 -20.65
C VAL A 548 4.26 13.52 -20.50
N VAL A 549 3.37 14.49 -20.30
CA VAL A 549 1.93 14.34 -20.51
C VAL A 549 1.49 15.33 -21.56
N CYS A 550 0.98 14.84 -22.67
CA CYS A 550 0.53 15.63 -23.82
C CYS A 550 -0.98 15.48 -23.99
N TYR A 551 -1.70 16.57 -23.97
CA TYR A 551 -3.14 16.62 -24.24
C TYR A 551 -3.41 17.15 -25.65
N VAL A 552 -4.32 16.48 -26.33
CA VAL A 552 -4.83 16.89 -27.66
C VAL A 552 -6.29 17.25 -27.53
N SER A 553 -6.59 18.48 -27.86
CA SER A 553 -7.94 19.06 -27.79
C SER A 553 -8.34 19.66 -29.12
N THR A 554 -9.66 19.66 -29.40
CA THR A 554 -10.20 20.37 -30.54
C THR A 554 -10.04 21.88 -30.37
N GLY A 555 -9.55 22.57 -31.36
CA GLY A 555 -9.46 24.03 -31.38
C GLY A 555 -10.87 24.66 -31.28
N SER A 556 -11.07 25.58 -30.36
CA SER A 556 -12.24 26.46 -30.43
C SER A 556 -12.02 27.38 -31.65
N SER A 557 -12.84 27.30 -32.70
CA SER A 557 -12.86 28.33 -33.72
C SER A 557 -13.08 29.68 -33.01
N VAL A 558 -12.13 30.59 -33.15
CA VAL A 558 -12.28 31.97 -32.68
C VAL A 558 -13.49 32.56 -33.40
N SER A 559 -14.64 32.51 -32.77
CA SER A 559 -15.82 33.25 -33.23
C SER A 559 -15.52 34.73 -33.00
N ASN A 560 -15.41 35.48 -34.10
CA ASN A 560 -15.43 36.96 -34.07
C ASN A 560 -16.62 37.42 -33.20
N PRO A 561 -16.40 38.39 -32.29
CA PRO A 561 -17.49 38.90 -31.45
C PRO A 561 -18.43 39.73 -32.31
N GLY A 562 -19.50 39.14 -32.83
CA GLY A 562 -20.46 39.86 -33.62
C GLY A 562 -21.61 39.08 -34.26
N VAL A 563 -21.71 37.77 -34.09
CA VAL A 563 -22.85 37.02 -34.64
C VAL A 563 -23.43 36.08 -33.59
N SER A 564 -24.54 36.51 -32.99
CA SER A 564 -25.41 35.63 -32.20
C SER A 564 -26.03 34.57 -33.12
N LYS A 565 -25.55 33.31 -33.03
CA LYS A 565 -26.29 32.16 -33.55
C LYS A 565 -26.72 31.29 -32.38
N SER A 566 -27.99 31.38 -32.05
CA SER A 566 -28.75 30.38 -31.35
C SER A 566 -28.80 29.12 -32.22
N SER A 567 -28.25 28.03 -31.71
CA SER A 567 -28.72 26.66 -31.92
C SER A 567 -27.60 25.67 -31.61
N THR A 568 -27.90 24.70 -30.83
CA THR A 568 -27.22 23.42 -30.62
C THR A 568 -26.80 22.80 -31.96
N SER A 569 -25.58 23.09 -32.42
CA SER A 569 -24.91 22.34 -33.48
C SER A 569 -23.66 21.71 -32.86
N GLU A 570 -23.70 20.42 -32.57
CA GLU A 570 -22.51 19.60 -32.48
C GLU A 570 -21.69 19.88 -33.73
N SER A 571 -20.55 20.55 -33.61
CA SER A 571 -19.62 20.73 -34.70
C SER A 571 -19.18 19.35 -35.15
N ASN A 572 -19.55 18.92 -36.34
CA ASN A 572 -19.01 17.78 -37.05
C ASN A 572 -17.53 18.08 -37.30
N LEU A 573 -16.67 17.80 -36.33
CA LEU A 573 -15.22 17.80 -36.50
C LEU A 573 -14.88 16.60 -37.39
N LEU A 574 -14.12 16.85 -38.44
CA LEU A 574 -13.52 15.80 -39.24
C LEU A 574 -12.63 14.95 -38.32
N PRO A 575 -12.60 13.62 -38.50
CA PRO A 575 -11.70 12.76 -37.76
C PRO A 575 -10.24 13.21 -37.97
N ILE A 576 -9.41 13.14 -36.92
CA ILE A 576 -7.99 13.49 -37.03
C ILE A 576 -7.32 12.63 -38.11
N SER A 577 -6.48 13.24 -38.95
CA SER A 577 -5.74 12.49 -39.96
C SER A 577 -4.60 11.66 -39.31
N GLU A 578 -4.21 10.56 -39.93
CA GLU A 578 -3.06 9.76 -39.48
C GLU A 578 -1.78 10.60 -39.45
N GLU A 579 -1.59 11.46 -40.46
CA GLU A 579 -0.42 12.35 -40.56
C GLU A 579 -0.36 13.35 -39.38
N ASP A 580 -1.50 13.92 -38.96
CA ASP A 580 -1.54 14.85 -37.82
C ASP A 580 -1.33 14.10 -36.51
N LEU A 581 -1.93 12.93 -36.36
CA LEU A 581 -1.75 12.09 -35.18
C LEU A 581 -0.28 11.66 -35.04
N GLU A 582 0.37 11.27 -36.13
CA GLU A 582 1.80 10.93 -36.17
C GLU A 582 2.66 12.13 -35.74
N LYS A 583 2.42 13.31 -36.31
CA LYS A 583 3.12 14.54 -35.93
C LYS A 583 2.98 14.85 -34.44
N ILE A 584 1.79 14.67 -33.87
CA ILE A 584 1.52 14.91 -32.45
C ILE A 584 2.30 13.93 -31.58
N ILE A 585 2.25 12.64 -31.87
CA ILE A 585 2.95 11.62 -31.10
C ILE A 585 4.47 11.85 -31.18
N ARG A 586 5.00 12.12 -32.38
CA ARG A 586 6.43 12.47 -32.59
C ARG A 586 6.82 13.73 -31.83
N TYR A 587 5.96 14.75 -31.79
CA TYR A 587 6.19 15.97 -31.04
C TYR A 587 6.26 15.70 -29.53
N ALA A 588 5.38 14.85 -28.98
CA ALA A 588 5.41 14.47 -27.58
C ALA A 588 6.70 13.68 -27.23
N ILE A 589 7.10 12.73 -28.07
CA ILE A 589 8.35 11.98 -27.93
C ILE A 589 9.56 12.90 -28.04
N GLY A 590 9.58 13.81 -29.05
CA GLY A 590 10.67 14.77 -29.25
C GLY A 590 10.84 15.70 -28.05
N LYS A 591 9.74 16.10 -27.41
CA LYS A 591 9.77 16.87 -26.17
C LYS A 591 10.36 16.07 -25.00
N LEU A 592 10.02 14.79 -24.86
CA LEU A 592 10.62 13.94 -23.83
C LEU A 592 12.13 13.84 -23.99
N LEU A 593 12.61 13.60 -25.23
CA LEU A 593 14.00 13.35 -25.57
C LEU A 593 14.84 14.63 -25.75
N GLN A 594 14.24 15.81 -25.58
CA GLN A 594 14.95 17.08 -25.72
C GLN A 594 16.11 17.16 -24.70
N GLY A 595 17.34 17.30 -25.21
CA GLY A 595 18.58 17.31 -24.41
C GLY A 595 19.21 15.92 -24.23
N ASP A 596 18.64 14.86 -24.80
CA ASP A 596 19.24 13.54 -24.83
C ASP A 596 20.37 13.48 -25.87
N GLN A 597 21.50 12.84 -25.51
CA GLN A 597 22.67 12.71 -26.39
C GLN A 597 22.51 11.52 -27.37
N THR A 598 21.75 10.50 -26.96
CA THR A 598 21.53 9.27 -27.75
C THR A 598 20.05 8.89 -27.78
N PRO A 599 19.17 9.75 -28.38
CA PRO A 599 17.72 9.59 -28.29
C PRO A 599 17.20 8.27 -28.90
N THR A 600 17.91 7.69 -29.85
CA THR A 600 17.53 6.41 -30.49
C THR A 600 17.80 5.18 -29.63
N ASP A 601 18.66 5.29 -28.62
CA ASP A 601 18.99 4.18 -27.71
C ASP A 601 18.07 4.12 -26.50
N SER A 602 17.35 5.20 -26.21
CA SER A 602 16.42 5.28 -25.09
C SER A 602 15.21 4.38 -25.30
N VAL A 603 14.84 3.63 -24.26
CA VAL A 603 13.61 2.84 -24.22
C VAL A 603 12.51 3.65 -23.58
N LEU A 604 11.38 3.73 -24.26
CA LEU A 604 10.25 4.57 -23.86
C LEU A 604 9.02 3.71 -23.55
N SER A 605 8.30 4.10 -22.50
CA SER A 605 6.92 3.64 -22.30
C SER A 605 5.98 4.72 -22.83
N LEU A 606 5.09 4.33 -23.72
CA LEU A 606 4.08 5.18 -24.35
C LEU A 606 2.70 4.67 -23.96
N ARG A 607 1.94 5.47 -23.21
CA ARG A 607 0.55 5.16 -22.87
C ARG A 607 -0.35 6.22 -23.50
N ILE A 608 -1.33 5.77 -24.27
CA ILE A 608 -2.28 6.62 -24.94
C ILE A 608 -3.67 6.34 -24.40
N PHE A 609 -4.26 7.31 -23.70
CA PHE A 609 -5.68 7.31 -23.36
C PHE A 609 -6.47 8.05 -24.44
N TYR A 610 -7.44 7.39 -25.04
CA TYR A 610 -8.31 8.01 -26.04
C TYR A 610 -9.78 7.92 -25.62
N ARG A 611 -10.51 9.00 -25.84
CA ARG A 611 -11.95 9.05 -25.57
C ARG A 611 -12.69 8.30 -26.66
N ILE A 612 -13.58 7.40 -26.30
CA ILE A 612 -14.43 6.67 -27.24
C ILE A 612 -15.49 7.65 -27.76
N ASP A 613 -15.20 8.29 -28.85
CA ASP A 613 -16.15 9.02 -29.65
C ASP A 613 -15.91 8.72 -31.15
N LYS A 614 -16.79 9.24 -32.01
CA LYS A 614 -16.75 8.96 -33.45
C LYS A 614 -15.56 9.60 -34.18
N SER A 615 -14.70 10.33 -33.47
CA SER A 615 -13.61 11.11 -34.08
C SER A 615 -12.27 10.40 -34.17
N LEU A 616 -12.09 9.29 -33.44
CA LEU A 616 -10.80 8.56 -33.38
C LEU A 616 -11.04 7.06 -33.17
N GLU A 617 -10.51 6.25 -34.08
CA GLU A 617 -10.60 4.79 -34.00
C GLU A 617 -9.32 4.18 -33.45
N LEU A 618 -9.44 3.10 -32.67
CA LEU A 618 -8.30 2.36 -32.11
C LEU A 618 -7.34 1.90 -33.22
N ALA A 619 -7.88 1.38 -34.33
CA ALA A 619 -7.08 0.89 -35.46
C ALA A 619 -6.15 1.98 -36.02
N GLN A 620 -6.65 3.21 -36.15
CA GLN A 620 -5.89 4.36 -36.63
C GLN A 620 -4.73 4.71 -35.67
N ILE A 621 -4.97 4.69 -34.34
CA ILE A 621 -3.91 4.96 -33.36
C ILE A 621 -2.83 3.88 -33.44
N LEU A 622 -3.23 2.62 -33.50
CA LEU A 622 -2.30 1.48 -33.57
C LEU A 622 -1.47 1.50 -34.84
N GLU A 623 -2.06 1.84 -35.99
CA GLU A 623 -1.34 1.97 -37.26
C GLU A 623 -0.27 3.05 -37.18
N VAL A 624 -0.62 4.24 -36.70
CA VAL A 624 0.33 5.36 -36.55
C VAL A 624 1.45 4.99 -35.56
N VAL A 625 1.14 4.39 -34.41
CA VAL A 625 2.16 3.97 -33.46
C VAL A 625 3.09 2.92 -34.06
N SER A 626 2.59 1.99 -34.87
CA SER A 626 3.37 0.95 -35.54
C SER A 626 4.37 1.50 -36.57
N GLN A 627 4.13 2.71 -37.09
CA GLN A 627 5.00 3.38 -38.06
C GLN A 627 6.17 4.11 -37.41
N ILE A 628 6.12 4.37 -36.08
CA ILE A 628 7.20 5.02 -35.33
C ILE A 628 8.27 4.01 -34.93
N LYS A 629 9.15 3.65 -35.87
CA LYS A 629 10.17 2.59 -35.71
C LYS A 629 11.55 3.10 -35.29
N GLU A 630 11.79 4.40 -35.31
CA GLU A 630 13.08 4.99 -34.94
C GLU A 630 13.38 4.97 -33.44
N TYR A 631 12.38 4.72 -32.61
CA TYR A 631 12.52 4.63 -31.15
C TYR A 631 12.13 3.26 -30.64
N LYS A 632 12.71 2.82 -29.53
CA LYS A 632 12.36 1.61 -28.81
C LYS A 632 11.16 1.89 -27.90
N ILE A 633 9.93 1.75 -28.39
CA ILE A 633 8.71 2.16 -27.68
C ILE A 633 7.86 0.96 -27.29
N SER A 634 7.64 0.78 -25.98
CA SER A 634 6.62 -0.12 -25.46
C SER A 634 5.32 0.67 -25.32
N SER A 635 4.30 0.35 -26.10
CA SER A 635 3.10 1.18 -26.23
C SER A 635 1.82 0.46 -25.82
N SER A 636 0.92 1.19 -25.13
CA SER A 636 -0.45 0.75 -24.83
C SER A 636 -1.46 1.83 -25.21
N VAL A 637 -2.56 1.40 -25.83
CA VAL A 637 -3.66 2.27 -26.26
C VAL A 637 -4.93 1.86 -25.52
N ILE A 638 -5.51 2.77 -24.75
CA ILE A 638 -6.51 2.46 -23.75
C ILE A 638 -7.74 3.36 -23.91
N PRO A 639 -8.94 2.77 -24.13
CA PRO A 639 -10.19 3.52 -24.25
C PRO A 639 -10.65 4.05 -22.88
N VAL A 640 -11.08 5.32 -22.82
CA VAL A 640 -11.56 5.95 -21.60
C VAL A 640 -12.89 6.70 -21.82
N CYS A 641 -13.63 6.91 -20.73
CA CYS A 641 -14.90 7.62 -20.79
C CYS A 641 -14.72 9.11 -21.10
N HIS A 642 -13.82 9.77 -20.36
CA HIS A 642 -13.46 11.18 -20.54
C HIS A 642 -12.03 11.45 -20.07
N LEU A 643 -11.52 12.62 -20.44
CA LEU A 643 -10.22 13.15 -20.02
C LEU A 643 -10.41 14.45 -19.22
N HIS A 644 -9.31 15.08 -18.81
CA HIS A 644 -9.30 16.22 -17.89
C HIS A 644 -10.16 17.42 -18.31
N HIS A 645 -10.45 17.57 -19.60
CA HIS A 645 -11.27 18.66 -20.15
C HIS A 645 -12.25 18.12 -21.21
N PRO A 646 -13.48 18.65 -21.33
CA PRO A 646 -14.47 18.17 -22.29
C PRO A 646 -14.02 18.14 -23.77
N ASN A 647 -13.16 19.09 -24.17
CA ASN A 647 -12.64 19.17 -25.52
C ASN A 647 -11.39 18.30 -25.76
N THR A 648 -10.81 17.70 -24.73
CA THR A 648 -9.67 16.80 -24.85
C THR A 648 -10.17 15.41 -25.21
N PHE A 649 -9.64 14.85 -26.30
CA PHE A 649 -10.02 13.52 -26.78
C PHE A 649 -8.86 12.52 -26.74
N LEU A 650 -7.61 13.00 -26.54
CA LEU A 650 -6.41 12.17 -26.46
C LEU A 650 -5.49 12.68 -25.36
N SER A 651 -4.96 11.78 -24.55
CA SER A 651 -3.85 12.03 -23.61
C SER A 651 -2.74 11.04 -23.88
N ILE A 652 -1.54 11.55 -24.07
CA ILE A 652 -0.33 10.78 -24.36
C ILE A 652 0.65 10.94 -23.20
N ILE A 653 0.96 9.85 -22.52
CA ILE A 653 1.98 9.79 -21.48
C ILE A 653 3.20 9.09 -22.03
N VAL A 654 4.36 9.72 -21.94
CA VAL A 654 5.64 9.11 -22.31
C VAL A 654 6.57 9.15 -21.09
N ILE A 655 7.19 8.01 -20.79
CA ILE A 655 8.11 7.86 -19.66
C ILE A 655 9.42 7.26 -20.15
N LYS A 656 10.53 7.82 -19.65
CA LYS A 656 11.89 7.34 -19.85
C LYS A 656 12.54 7.05 -18.50
N HIS A 657 13.21 5.88 -18.39
CA HIS A 657 14.13 5.51 -17.32
C HIS A 657 15.38 4.92 -17.93
N ASP A 658 16.55 5.51 -17.62
CA ASP A 658 17.87 5.02 -18.05
C ASP A 658 18.67 4.49 -16.86
#